data_51ad0e0d10eccd8b051fa0e354d4b4db
#
_entry.id   51ad0e0d10eccd8b051fa0e354d4b4db
#
_cell.length_a   1.000
_cell.length_b   1.000
_cell.length_c   1.000
_cell.angle_alpha   90.00
_cell.angle_beta   90.00
_cell.angle_gamma   90.00
#
_symmetry.space_group_name_H-M   'P 1'
#
loop_
_entity.id
_entity.type
_entity.pdbx_description
1 polymer ?
#
loop_
_entity_poly.entity_id
_entity_poly.type
_entity_poly.pdbx_seq_one_letter_code
_entity_poly.pdbx_strand_id
1 'polypeptide(L)'
;MKIIKVVVLFLVGLVGYTQSSSIPFKTVAIEIDGKLNEEVWETIPTHTNFHNLLPTDEGLAKNQTEVKIYHDGEFLYIGAVYHDTTSKQQVSSLKRDVSIGISDAFVMVLDTQHQQQNGNLFAVNTYGTQVDALVERNETGYGLNFSWNAVWRTKTSVIGNDKVYEIAIPFKALNFDKQNTTFGVQFYVRDIKNNSWTILTDLSRNYPTFDLRFTRAFTLEEVPETIRSRFAVSPSVTLNYQNVDSDEETMFRPSLDVQYNVSSSLKLDATINPDFSQIDVDQQVTNLSRFSVFFPERRNFFLENADLFSNLGTSDVNPFYSRKIGAENEIQFGLKLSGNIAQKTRVGVMNVQTDKNENINAQNYTVLVGEQQVLKQLSATAFLINRQETAGFNFVDDYNRITGVNLNFKSDNKKWIGLANMAMSFNDDISGKNKFFNVGIDYNDRGLQGGFSIKNVQDNYLTDVGFTPRLFTYDAINDLLVREGYYQTSSSLQYTKFYDESKNLNSIRYVNYVNDTYFDIDGSLNQMSHFLNSAVFFKDFSAMYYVLNYDDIDLKYGFDILGNGNALSPDNYQNWNIKVGYNSANNQQFRYRVNIQKGKFYGGDKISGGIYLNYQLLPFANLELSHDVNSIDLHELGKEVFHLNRFTGQIFFNNRLNWTTYVQYNNQRNNFNVNSRLQWEYKPLSYVYLVITDNFDDNFNRTNWGVAFKMNYRFDF
;
A
#
# COMPACT_ATOMS: atom_id res chain seq x y z
N MET A 1 -37.21 -5.06 65.55
CA MET A 1 -37.03 -3.72 65.00
C MET A 1 -35.56 -3.64 64.51
N LYS A 2 -35.31 -3.96 63.26
CA LYS A 2 -33.96 -3.84 62.67
C LYS A 2 -33.93 -2.66 61.70
N ILE A 3 -33.09 -1.68 62.03
CA ILE A 3 -32.88 -0.45 61.26
C ILE A 3 -31.97 -0.82 60.08
N ILE A 4 -32.50 -0.71 58.87
CA ILE A 4 -31.71 -0.81 57.61
C ILE A 4 -31.13 0.57 57.33
N LYS A 5 -29.80 0.71 57.41
CA LYS A 5 -29.08 1.89 56.93
C LYS A 5 -28.89 1.76 55.44
N VAL A 6 -29.56 2.64 54.69
CA VAL A 6 -29.32 2.78 53.25
C VAL A 6 -28.07 3.68 53.07
N VAL A 7 -27.02 3.10 52.56
CA VAL A 7 -25.82 3.87 52.11
C VAL A 7 -26.06 4.31 50.68
N VAL A 8 -26.29 5.59 50.48
CA VAL A 8 -26.34 6.21 49.15
C VAL A 8 -24.89 6.49 48.73
N LEU A 9 -24.38 5.71 47.79
CA LEU A 9 -23.10 5.92 47.16
C LEU A 9 -23.27 7.02 46.09
N PHE A 10 -22.73 8.21 46.34
CA PHE A 10 -22.55 9.23 45.31
C PHE A 10 -21.45 8.80 44.35
N LEU A 11 -21.83 8.30 43.19
CA LEU A 11 -20.95 8.17 42.04
C LEU A 11 -20.70 9.57 41.45
N VAL A 12 -19.64 10.22 41.89
CA VAL A 12 -19.09 11.37 41.17
C VAL A 12 -18.45 10.82 39.88
N GLY A 13 -19.19 10.89 38.80
CA GLY A 13 -18.64 10.64 37.48
C GLY A 13 -17.60 11.74 37.18
N LEU A 14 -16.32 11.37 37.19
CA LEU A 14 -15.27 12.16 36.58
C LEU A 14 -15.57 12.20 35.07
N VAL A 15 -16.27 13.25 34.66
CA VAL A 15 -16.35 13.66 33.27
C VAL A 15 -14.93 14.10 32.89
N GLY A 16 -14.15 13.22 32.32
CA GLY A 16 -12.90 13.59 31.69
C GLY A 16 -13.23 14.58 30.59
N TYR A 17 -12.95 15.86 30.81
CA TYR A 17 -12.92 16.84 29.73
C TYR A 17 -11.83 16.41 28.77
N THR A 18 -12.21 15.76 27.69
CA THR A 18 -11.35 15.63 26.50
C THR A 18 -11.21 17.06 25.99
N GLN A 19 -10.04 17.66 26.21
CA GLN A 19 -9.70 18.96 25.68
C GLN A 19 -9.76 18.85 24.15
N SER A 20 -10.88 19.23 23.53
CA SER A 20 -10.99 19.33 22.09
C SER A 20 -10.05 20.45 21.65
N SER A 21 -9.08 20.12 20.84
CA SER A 21 -8.19 21.10 20.24
C SER A 21 -8.96 21.84 19.15
N SER A 22 -8.86 23.19 19.07
CA SER A 22 -9.43 23.95 17.97
C SER A 22 -8.41 24.16 16.86
N ILE A 23 -8.90 24.30 15.63
CA ILE A 23 -8.16 24.84 14.48
C ILE A 23 -8.71 26.26 14.27
N PRO A 24 -7.99 27.31 14.73
CA PRO A 24 -8.44 28.68 14.64
C PRO A 24 -8.62 29.13 13.19
N PHE A 25 -9.61 30.00 12.97
CA PHE A 25 -9.77 30.71 11.70
C PHE A 25 -9.05 32.06 11.78
N LYS A 26 -8.20 32.38 10.80
CA LYS A 26 -7.47 33.65 10.67
C LYS A 26 -7.44 34.05 9.18
N THR A 27 -7.92 35.24 8.89
CA THR A 27 -7.96 35.81 7.54
C THR A 27 -6.59 36.29 7.05
N VAL A 28 -5.51 35.69 7.52
CA VAL A 28 -4.13 36.05 7.19
C VAL A 28 -3.48 34.94 6.40
N ALA A 29 -3.18 35.21 5.12
CA ALA A 29 -2.32 34.37 4.31
C ALA A 29 -0.86 34.69 4.61
N ILE A 30 -0.02 33.68 4.69
CA ILE A 30 1.43 33.80 4.91
C ILE A 30 2.24 33.38 3.68
N GLU A 31 3.47 33.84 3.62
CA GLU A 31 4.45 33.32 2.66
C GLU A 31 5.10 32.05 3.24
N ILE A 32 5.04 30.94 2.52
CA ILE A 32 5.68 29.70 2.94
C ILE A 32 7.17 29.77 2.61
N ASP A 33 7.96 30.30 3.55
CA ASP A 33 9.42 30.50 3.42
C ASP A 33 10.27 29.58 4.30
N GLY A 34 9.61 28.82 5.20
CA GLY A 34 10.24 27.88 6.13
C GLY A 34 10.63 28.52 7.46
N LYS A 35 10.05 29.66 7.80
CA LYS A 35 10.22 30.32 9.09
C LYS A 35 8.85 30.62 9.69
N LEU A 36 8.73 30.54 11.00
CA LEU A 36 7.49 30.84 11.71
C LEU A 36 7.61 32.24 12.37
N ASN A 37 7.87 33.26 11.55
CA ASN A 37 8.15 34.62 11.98
C ASN A 37 6.99 35.62 11.73
N GLU A 38 5.90 35.19 11.09
CA GLU A 38 4.71 36.00 10.95
C GLU A 38 3.96 36.14 12.27
N GLU A 39 3.42 37.32 12.57
CA GLU A 39 2.68 37.62 13.82
C GLU A 39 1.53 36.64 14.08
N VAL A 40 0.90 36.10 13.05
CA VAL A 40 -0.18 35.13 13.19
C VAL A 40 0.27 33.89 13.98
N TRP A 41 1.50 33.41 13.80
CA TRP A 41 2.01 32.26 14.52
C TRP A 41 2.11 32.47 16.03
N GLU A 42 2.30 33.71 16.49
CA GLU A 42 2.32 34.05 17.92
C GLU A 42 0.94 33.89 18.55
N THR A 43 -0.14 34.06 17.77
CA THR A 43 -1.54 34.01 18.26
C THR A 43 -2.13 32.60 18.26
N ILE A 44 -1.46 31.63 17.60
CA ILE A 44 -1.95 30.25 17.44
C ILE A 44 -1.53 29.39 18.64
N PRO A 45 -2.47 28.63 19.25
CA PRO A 45 -2.14 27.68 20.31
C PRO A 45 -1.10 26.65 19.89
N THR A 46 -0.12 26.42 20.75
CA THR A 46 0.94 25.46 20.52
C THR A 46 0.56 24.08 21.10
N HIS A 47 0.66 23.04 20.27
CA HIS A 47 0.50 21.65 20.69
C HIS A 47 1.87 21.05 20.96
N THR A 48 2.08 20.58 22.18
CA THR A 48 3.33 20.00 22.71
C THR A 48 3.05 18.66 23.39
N ASN A 49 3.99 18.20 24.21
CA ASN A 49 3.89 16.95 24.96
C ASN A 49 3.81 15.70 24.06
N PHE A 50 4.68 15.68 23.06
CA PHE A 50 4.85 14.49 22.25
C PHE A 50 5.36 13.33 23.09
N HIS A 51 4.79 12.15 22.88
CA HIS A 51 5.15 10.90 23.50
C HIS A 51 6.24 10.19 22.71
N ASN A 52 7.03 9.37 23.37
CA ASN A 52 7.88 8.41 22.68
C ASN A 52 7.01 7.35 21.97
N LEU A 53 7.48 6.85 20.85
CA LEU A 53 6.88 5.71 20.16
C LEU A 53 7.94 4.62 19.88
N LEU A 54 9.11 5.03 19.39
CA LEU A 54 10.25 4.14 19.17
C LEU A 54 11.53 4.84 19.65
N PRO A 55 12.47 4.10 20.21
CA PRO A 55 12.52 2.66 20.46
C PRO A 55 11.72 2.20 21.69
N THR A 56 11.09 3.10 22.43
CA THR A 56 10.14 2.84 23.53
C THR A 56 8.85 3.61 23.31
N ASP A 57 7.72 3.07 23.73
CA ASP A 57 6.42 3.75 23.70
C ASP A 57 6.00 4.25 25.10
N GLU A 58 6.97 4.45 26.00
CA GLU A 58 6.72 4.93 27.35
C GLU A 58 7.24 6.36 27.55
N GLY A 59 6.42 7.19 28.18
CA GLY A 59 6.77 8.54 28.59
C GLY A 59 6.81 9.58 27.48
N LEU A 60 7.10 10.83 27.89
CA LEU A 60 7.22 11.95 26.96
C LEU A 60 8.56 11.89 26.22
N ALA A 61 8.54 12.36 25.00
CA ALA A 61 9.72 12.48 24.16
C ALA A 61 10.75 13.43 24.79
N LYS A 62 12.03 13.04 24.73
CA LYS A 62 13.13 13.91 25.17
C LYS A 62 13.27 15.13 24.24
N ASN A 63 13.25 14.90 22.94
CA ASN A 63 13.24 15.95 21.92
C ASN A 63 11.76 16.26 21.62
N GLN A 64 11.30 17.41 22.11
CA GLN A 64 9.92 17.81 21.94
C GLN A 64 9.67 18.41 20.56
N THR A 65 8.43 18.36 20.15
CA THR A 65 7.94 19.05 18.96
C THR A 65 6.87 20.05 19.37
N GLU A 66 6.93 21.24 18.82
CA GLU A 66 5.91 22.26 18.94
C GLU A 66 5.16 22.33 17.60
N VAL A 67 3.84 22.22 17.63
CA VAL A 67 3.01 22.31 16.43
C VAL A 67 1.93 23.35 16.63
N LYS A 68 1.77 24.24 15.65
CA LYS A 68 0.71 25.22 15.53
C LYS A 68 -0.08 24.93 14.26
N ILE A 69 -1.40 25.03 14.32
CA ILE A 69 -2.31 24.75 13.21
C ILE A 69 -3.44 25.79 13.19
N TYR A 70 -3.70 26.36 12.00
CA TYR A 70 -4.82 27.27 11.76
C TYR A 70 -5.27 27.18 10.29
N HIS A 71 -6.36 27.86 9.91
CA HIS A 71 -6.82 27.98 8.54
C HIS A 71 -7.35 29.37 8.20
N ASP A 72 -7.32 29.71 6.90
CA ASP A 72 -7.87 30.97 6.36
C ASP A 72 -9.14 30.75 5.51
N GLY A 73 -9.66 29.53 5.48
CA GLY A 73 -10.78 29.10 4.64
C GLY A 73 -10.35 28.57 3.27
N GLU A 74 -9.14 28.86 2.79
CA GLU A 74 -8.57 28.30 1.55
C GLU A 74 -7.50 27.25 1.84
N PHE A 75 -6.64 27.51 2.82
CA PHE A 75 -5.53 26.64 3.22
C PHE A 75 -5.61 26.29 4.70
N LEU A 76 -5.20 25.06 4.99
CA LEU A 76 -4.84 24.61 6.33
C LEU A 76 -3.33 24.83 6.48
N TYR A 77 -2.93 25.70 7.41
CA TYR A 77 -1.54 26.04 7.70
C TYR A 77 -1.03 25.29 8.92
N ILE A 78 0.16 24.73 8.82
CA ILE A 78 0.83 24.03 9.91
C ILE A 78 2.26 24.55 10.02
N GLY A 79 2.61 25.03 11.20
CA GLY A 79 3.97 25.37 11.61
C GLY A 79 4.46 24.36 12.65
N ALA A 80 5.60 23.71 12.41
CA ALA A 80 6.17 22.77 13.36
C ALA A 80 7.65 23.04 13.60
N VAL A 81 8.07 22.94 14.88
CA VAL A 81 9.46 23.03 15.31
C VAL A 81 9.81 21.77 16.07
N TYR A 82 10.73 20.99 15.55
CA TYR A 82 11.32 19.84 16.23
C TYR A 82 12.64 20.25 16.87
N HIS A 83 12.70 20.23 18.21
CA HIS A 83 13.87 20.58 19.00
C HIS A 83 14.86 19.42 19.02
N ASP A 84 15.82 19.45 18.10
CA ASP A 84 16.84 18.41 17.99
C ASP A 84 18.11 18.78 18.79
N THR A 85 18.90 17.79 19.10
CA THR A 85 20.21 17.96 19.78
C THR A 85 21.36 18.24 18.83
N THR A 86 21.12 18.16 17.51
CA THR A 86 22.14 18.33 16.46
C THR A 86 21.54 18.87 15.16
N SER A 87 22.31 19.67 14.45
CA SER A 87 21.95 20.16 13.12
C SER A 87 22.06 19.11 12.01
N LYS A 88 22.62 17.92 12.29
CA LYS A 88 22.72 16.84 11.30
C LYS A 88 21.33 16.35 10.87
N GLN A 89 21.23 15.99 9.60
CA GLN A 89 20.01 15.51 8.95
C GLN A 89 20.31 14.20 8.25
N GLN A 90 19.36 13.28 8.32
CA GLN A 90 19.40 12.03 7.55
C GLN A 90 18.23 11.97 6.57
N VAL A 91 18.50 12.30 5.33
CA VAL A 91 17.51 12.27 4.25
C VAL A 91 18.03 11.36 3.15
N SER A 92 17.32 10.29 2.90
CA SER A 92 17.73 9.23 1.98
C SER A 92 17.39 9.52 0.52
N SER A 93 16.49 10.48 0.25
CA SER A 93 16.04 10.80 -1.09
C SER A 93 15.43 12.20 -1.15
N LEU A 94 15.65 12.87 -2.28
CA LEU A 94 14.97 14.12 -2.64
C LEU A 94 13.80 13.88 -3.62
N LYS A 95 13.54 12.63 -4.04
CA LYS A 95 12.41 12.29 -4.89
C LYS A 95 11.12 12.38 -4.08
N ARG A 96 10.08 13.00 -4.67
CA ARG A 96 8.72 13.01 -4.12
C ARG A 96 8.19 11.58 -3.93
N ASP A 97 7.37 11.36 -2.92
CA ASP A 97 6.66 10.10 -2.61
C ASP A 97 7.57 8.88 -2.38
N VAL A 98 8.77 9.13 -1.89
CA VAL A 98 9.64 8.07 -1.41
C VAL A 98 9.29 7.69 0.02
N SER A 99 9.43 6.41 0.34
CA SER A 99 9.21 5.91 1.69
C SER A 99 9.94 6.77 2.75
N ILE A 100 9.16 7.38 3.62
CA ILE A 100 9.66 8.15 4.78
C ILE A 100 10.33 7.26 5.84
N GLY A 101 10.33 5.92 5.64
CA GLY A 101 10.86 4.94 6.61
C GLY A 101 12.33 5.09 6.97
N ILE A 102 13.10 5.80 6.15
CA ILE A 102 14.55 5.94 6.23
C ILE A 102 15.02 7.41 6.13
N SER A 103 14.13 8.36 6.33
CA SER A 103 14.43 9.80 6.30
C SER A 103 13.88 10.49 7.54
N ASP A 104 14.61 11.49 8.02
CA ASP A 104 14.09 12.44 9.02
C ASP A 104 12.91 13.18 8.40
N ALA A 105 11.77 13.17 9.06
CA ALA A 105 10.54 13.79 8.53
C ALA A 105 9.58 14.20 9.65
N PHE A 106 8.89 15.31 9.41
CA PHE A 106 7.63 15.65 10.10
C PHE A 106 6.47 15.09 9.30
N VAL A 107 5.54 14.45 9.98
CA VAL A 107 4.41 13.78 9.36
C VAL A 107 3.11 14.18 10.02
N MET A 108 2.11 14.38 9.19
CA MET A 108 0.75 14.67 9.59
C MET A 108 -0.21 13.67 8.95
N VAL A 109 -1.15 13.17 9.74
CA VAL A 109 -2.27 12.32 9.29
C VAL A 109 -3.58 13.04 9.58
N LEU A 110 -4.43 13.13 8.58
CA LEU A 110 -5.73 13.80 8.64
C LEU A 110 -6.85 12.82 8.30
N ASP A 111 -7.78 12.61 9.23
CA ASP A 111 -9.11 12.03 8.99
C ASP A 111 -10.11 13.19 8.95
N THR A 112 -10.30 13.79 7.78
CA THR A 112 -11.14 14.97 7.57
C THR A 112 -12.63 14.69 7.72
N GLN A 113 -13.02 13.42 7.69
CA GLN A 113 -14.40 12.98 7.95
C GLN A 113 -14.61 12.54 9.40
N HIS A 114 -13.52 12.33 10.15
CA HIS A 114 -13.50 11.79 11.51
C HIS A 114 -14.29 10.46 11.64
N GLN A 115 -14.22 9.64 10.60
CA GLN A 115 -14.96 8.37 10.52
C GLN A 115 -14.05 7.15 10.69
N GLN A 116 -12.73 7.34 10.69
CA GLN A 116 -11.76 6.27 10.80
C GLN A 116 -11.92 5.21 9.67
N GLN A 117 -12.22 5.65 8.45
CA GLN A 117 -12.33 4.80 7.27
C GLN A 117 -11.14 5.00 6.34
N ASN A 118 -10.94 6.24 5.91
CA ASN A 118 -9.79 6.68 5.14
C ASN A 118 -9.31 8.05 5.62
N GLY A 119 -8.12 8.43 5.20
CA GLY A 119 -7.52 9.71 5.54
C GLY A 119 -6.39 10.06 4.60
N ASN A 120 -5.75 11.19 4.87
CA ASN A 120 -4.61 11.67 4.11
C ASN A 120 -3.38 11.72 5.02
N LEU A 121 -2.25 11.30 4.48
CA LEU A 121 -0.94 11.48 5.10
C LEU A 121 -0.17 12.51 4.28
N PHE A 122 0.42 13.50 4.97
CA PHE A 122 1.36 14.45 4.40
C PHE A 122 2.65 14.39 5.22
N ALA A 123 3.78 14.26 4.54
CA ALA A 123 5.08 14.28 5.20
C ALA A 123 6.04 15.18 4.46
N VAL A 124 6.95 15.77 5.20
CA VAL A 124 8.01 16.59 4.65
C VAL A 124 9.32 16.28 5.36
N ASN A 125 10.38 16.04 4.58
CA ASN A 125 11.70 15.88 5.14
C ASN A 125 12.39 17.26 5.33
N THR A 126 13.55 17.26 5.97
CA THR A 126 14.28 18.50 6.28
C THR A 126 14.85 19.23 5.04
N TYR A 127 14.76 18.64 3.85
CA TYR A 127 15.09 19.28 2.56
C TYR A 127 13.86 19.78 1.79
N GLY A 128 12.67 19.73 2.42
CA GLY A 128 11.42 20.18 1.80
C GLY A 128 10.86 19.21 0.75
N THR A 129 11.34 17.95 0.73
CA THR A 129 10.77 16.93 -0.13
C THR A 129 9.43 16.48 0.42
N GLN A 130 8.42 16.52 -0.41
CA GLN A 130 7.05 16.16 -0.08
C GLN A 130 6.80 14.67 -0.24
N VAL A 131 5.99 14.13 0.66
CA VAL A 131 5.38 12.81 0.54
C VAL A 131 3.90 12.94 0.88
N ASP A 132 3.05 12.46 0.01
CA ASP A 132 1.63 12.37 0.26
C ASP A 132 1.14 10.93 0.00
N ALA A 133 0.18 10.49 0.80
CA ALA A 133 -0.42 9.18 0.66
C ALA A 133 -1.88 9.18 1.14
N LEU A 134 -2.68 8.26 0.60
CA LEU A 134 -3.94 7.91 1.21
C LEU A 134 -3.69 6.92 2.35
N VAL A 135 -4.33 7.16 3.48
CA VAL A 135 -4.47 6.18 4.55
C VAL A 135 -5.72 5.38 4.23
N GLU A 136 -5.55 4.14 3.88
CA GLU A 136 -6.61 3.26 3.43
C GLU A 136 -6.80 2.10 4.41
N ARG A 137 -8.04 1.72 4.61
CA ARG A 137 -8.35 0.52 5.38
C ARG A 137 -8.03 -0.73 4.58
N ASN A 138 -7.47 -1.74 5.25
CA ASN A 138 -7.22 -3.06 4.70
C ASN A 138 -7.61 -4.17 5.70
N GLU A 139 -7.38 -5.42 5.35
CA GLU A 139 -7.72 -6.59 6.19
C GLU A 139 -7.05 -6.56 7.57
N THR A 140 -5.83 -6.02 7.67
CA THR A 140 -5.03 -5.98 8.91
C THR A 140 -5.14 -4.67 9.68
N GLY A 141 -5.97 -3.71 9.19
CA GLY A 141 -6.15 -2.40 9.82
C GLY A 141 -6.07 -1.26 8.82
N TYR A 142 -4.89 -0.66 8.67
CA TYR A 142 -4.66 0.45 7.73
C TYR A 142 -3.37 0.25 6.96
N GLY A 143 -3.38 0.68 5.69
CA GLY A 143 -2.23 0.77 4.79
C GLY A 143 -2.00 2.18 4.27
N LEU A 144 -0.88 2.39 3.59
CA LEU A 144 -0.55 3.64 2.90
C LEU A 144 -0.46 3.40 1.40
N ASN A 145 -1.18 4.22 0.64
CA ASN A 145 -1.09 4.26 -0.80
C ASN A 145 -0.36 5.54 -1.23
N PHE A 146 0.93 5.41 -1.52
CA PHE A 146 1.82 6.51 -1.94
C PHE A 146 1.65 6.93 -3.40
N SER A 147 0.75 6.30 -4.13
CA SER A 147 0.50 6.67 -5.52
C SER A 147 -0.51 7.82 -5.67
N TRP A 148 -1.18 8.19 -4.58
CA TRP A 148 -2.03 9.37 -4.52
C TRP A 148 -1.17 10.63 -4.41
N ASN A 149 -1.57 11.68 -5.13
CA ASN A 149 -0.83 12.93 -5.18
C ASN A 149 -1.73 14.15 -4.99
N ALA A 150 -1.27 15.10 -4.19
CA ALA A 150 -1.92 16.38 -3.95
C ALA A 150 -1.01 17.57 -4.30
N VAL A 151 -1.59 18.70 -4.67
CA VAL A 151 -0.86 19.96 -4.82
C VAL A 151 -0.94 20.72 -3.50
N TRP A 152 0.17 20.82 -2.79
CA TRP A 152 0.33 21.54 -1.53
C TRP A 152 1.71 22.22 -1.46
N ARG A 153 1.92 23.10 -0.49
CA ARG A 153 3.14 23.90 -0.38
C ARG A 153 3.84 23.62 0.93
N THR A 154 5.16 23.59 0.90
CA THR A 154 5.99 23.51 2.11
C THR A 154 7.35 24.10 1.88
N LYS A 155 7.92 24.61 2.95
CA LYS A 155 9.33 24.97 3.08
C LYS A 155 9.83 24.53 4.44
N THR A 156 11.13 24.28 4.50
CA THR A 156 11.79 23.82 5.71
C THR A 156 13.09 24.60 5.91
N SER A 157 13.48 24.79 7.16
CA SER A 157 14.77 25.35 7.54
C SER A 157 15.35 24.64 8.75
N VAL A 158 16.65 24.85 8.97
CA VAL A 158 17.35 24.42 10.19
C VAL A 158 17.92 25.66 10.86
N ILE A 159 17.42 25.96 12.08
CA ILE A 159 17.81 27.13 12.85
C ILE A 159 18.55 26.64 14.11
N GLY A 160 19.88 26.78 14.11
CA GLY A 160 20.70 26.11 15.13
C GLY A 160 20.60 24.59 14.97
N ASN A 161 20.00 23.92 15.96
CA ASN A 161 19.70 22.48 15.89
C ASN A 161 18.24 22.18 15.55
N ASP A 162 17.36 23.17 15.66
CA ASP A 162 15.93 23.00 15.47
C ASP A 162 15.58 22.80 13.99
N LYS A 163 14.68 21.86 13.71
CA LYS A 163 14.12 21.62 12.38
C LYS A 163 12.76 22.30 12.31
N VAL A 164 12.64 23.26 11.41
CA VAL A 164 11.41 24.05 11.20
C VAL A 164 10.72 23.57 9.93
N TYR A 165 9.41 23.36 10.03
CA TYR A 165 8.55 22.93 8.93
C TYR A 165 7.38 23.89 8.83
N GLU A 166 7.18 24.46 7.65
CA GLU A 166 6.07 25.33 7.34
C GLU A 166 5.30 24.77 6.16
N ILE A 167 3.99 24.57 6.33
CA ILE A 167 3.15 23.77 5.44
C ILE A 167 1.84 24.50 5.20
N ALA A 168 1.37 24.52 3.93
CA ALA A 168 0.05 24.98 3.54
C ALA A 168 -0.63 23.96 2.64
N ILE A 169 -1.73 23.38 3.11
CA ILE A 169 -2.53 22.37 2.40
C ILE A 169 -3.84 23.02 1.98
N PRO A 170 -4.13 23.13 0.68
CA PRO A 170 -5.38 23.69 0.24
C PRO A 170 -6.55 22.75 0.56
N PHE A 171 -7.66 23.27 1.07
CA PHE A 171 -8.85 22.45 1.38
C PHE A 171 -9.39 21.69 0.16
N LYS A 172 -9.14 22.18 -1.06
CA LYS A 172 -9.50 21.47 -2.29
C LYS A 172 -8.75 20.14 -2.50
N ALA A 173 -7.61 19.93 -1.82
CA ALA A 173 -6.87 18.66 -1.82
C ALA A 173 -7.40 17.68 -0.75
N LEU A 174 -8.23 18.15 0.17
CA LEU A 174 -8.81 17.38 1.26
C LEU A 174 -10.26 17.04 0.94
N ASN A 175 -10.63 15.78 1.14
CA ASN A 175 -12.02 15.37 1.02
C ASN A 175 -12.69 15.54 2.39
N PHE A 176 -13.49 16.60 2.59
CA PHE A 176 -14.18 16.84 3.84
C PHE A 176 -15.66 17.15 3.63
N ASP A 177 -16.50 16.81 4.61
CA ASP A 177 -17.91 17.19 4.63
C ASP A 177 -18.06 18.54 5.33
N LYS A 178 -18.72 19.51 4.67
CA LYS A 178 -18.99 20.83 5.26
C LYS A 178 -19.86 20.76 6.52
N GLN A 179 -20.59 19.69 6.73
CA GLN A 179 -21.38 19.48 7.95
C GLN A 179 -20.52 18.95 9.10
N ASN A 180 -19.30 18.44 8.80
CA ASN A 180 -18.38 17.95 9.80
C ASN A 180 -17.32 19.00 10.14
N THR A 181 -17.39 19.55 11.33
CA THR A 181 -16.43 20.53 11.85
C THR A 181 -15.25 19.90 12.56
N THR A 182 -15.23 18.59 12.74
CA THR A 182 -14.19 17.88 13.50
C THR A 182 -13.33 17.03 12.58
N PHE A 183 -12.02 17.26 12.62
CA PHE A 183 -11.01 16.44 11.96
C PHE A 183 -10.29 15.56 12.99
N GLY A 184 -10.00 14.32 12.62
CA GLY A 184 -9.03 13.49 13.32
C GLY A 184 -7.63 13.88 12.86
N VAL A 185 -6.75 14.31 13.77
CA VAL A 185 -5.41 14.77 13.43
C VAL A 185 -4.37 14.01 14.25
N GLN A 186 -3.29 13.59 13.61
CA GLN A 186 -2.11 13.04 14.26
C GLN A 186 -0.87 13.69 13.69
N PHE A 187 0.05 14.07 14.57
CA PHE A 187 1.40 14.55 14.23
C PHE A 187 2.43 13.59 14.79
N TYR A 188 3.47 13.30 14.00
CA TYR A 188 4.63 12.57 14.49
C TYR A 188 5.91 13.00 13.78
N VAL A 189 7.03 12.80 14.44
CA VAL A 189 8.37 13.04 13.90
C VAL A 189 9.14 11.74 13.84
N ARG A 190 9.84 11.55 12.74
CA ARG A 190 10.83 10.50 12.55
C ARG A 190 12.21 11.11 12.58
N ASP A 191 12.99 10.76 13.55
CA ASP A 191 14.41 11.10 13.68
C ASP A 191 15.20 9.81 13.50
N ILE A 192 15.53 9.51 12.25
CA ILE A 192 16.21 8.26 11.89
C ILE A 192 17.62 8.20 12.44
N LYS A 193 18.31 9.32 12.43
CA LYS A 193 19.67 9.45 12.94
C LYS A 193 19.76 9.03 14.41
N ASN A 194 18.78 9.43 15.23
CA ASN A 194 18.71 9.08 16.65
C ASN A 194 17.88 7.82 16.92
N ASN A 195 17.39 7.12 15.88
CA ASN A 195 16.47 5.99 15.98
C ASN A 195 15.25 6.30 16.87
N SER A 196 14.75 7.53 16.77
CA SER A 196 13.67 8.04 17.61
C SER A 196 12.45 8.41 16.77
N TRP A 197 11.29 7.92 17.20
CA TRP A 197 10.01 8.36 16.67
C TRP A 197 9.17 8.91 17.82
N THR A 198 8.61 10.09 17.62
CA THR A 198 7.79 10.78 18.61
C THR A 198 6.44 11.13 18.01
N ILE A 199 5.37 11.12 18.81
CA ILE A 199 4.00 11.22 18.35
C ILE A 199 3.14 12.04 19.31
N LEU A 200 2.17 12.79 18.78
CA LEU A 200 1.33 13.68 19.60
C LEU A 200 0.39 12.93 20.55
N THR A 201 -0.15 11.79 20.13
CA THR A 201 -1.03 10.98 20.98
C THR A 201 -0.27 9.81 21.58
N ASP A 202 -0.64 9.40 22.78
CA ASP A 202 -0.12 8.19 23.40
C ASP A 202 -0.57 6.96 22.60
N LEU A 203 0.38 6.37 21.87
CA LEU A 203 0.15 5.25 20.95
C LEU A 203 1.09 4.11 21.28
N SER A 204 0.55 2.92 21.49
CA SER A 204 1.37 1.73 21.66
C SER A 204 2.01 1.31 20.32
N ARG A 205 3.27 0.90 20.35
CA ARG A 205 4.12 0.59 19.19
C ARG A 205 3.65 -0.58 18.33
N ASN A 206 2.64 -1.33 18.76
CA ASN A 206 2.01 -2.38 17.96
C ASN A 206 1.02 -1.85 16.92
N TYR A 207 0.68 -0.55 16.99
CA TYR A 207 -0.16 0.10 15.99
C TYR A 207 0.68 0.97 15.06
N PRO A 208 0.32 1.07 13.77
CA PRO A 208 0.99 1.97 12.85
C PRO A 208 0.73 3.44 13.23
N THR A 209 1.70 4.32 12.98
CA THR A 209 1.62 5.77 13.31
C THR A 209 0.47 6.50 12.61
N PHE A 210 -0.01 5.94 11.52
CA PHE A 210 -1.10 6.47 10.70
C PHE A 210 -2.44 5.80 10.96
N ASP A 211 -2.58 5.03 12.04
CA ASP A 211 -3.85 4.40 12.41
C ASP A 211 -4.88 5.46 12.85
N LEU A 212 -5.91 5.63 12.03
CA LEU A 212 -6.91 6.69 12.21
C LEU A 212 -7.72 6.55 13.51
N ARG A 213 -7.72 5.37 14.14
CA ARG A 213 -8.37 5.12 15.43
C ARG A 213 -7.71 5.89 16.58
N PHE A 214 -6.48 6.36 16.40
CA PHE A 214 -5.67 7.06 17.39
C PHE A 214 -5.44 8.53 17.07
N THR A 215 -6.11 9.08 16.06
CA THR A 215 -6.11 10.51 15.79
C THR A 215 -6.79 11.27 16.92
N ARG A 216 -6.30 12.48 17.22
CA ARG A 216 -6.90 13.41 18.17
C ARG A 216 -7.93 14.27 17.46
N ALA A 217 -9.07 14.53 18.11
CA ALA A 217 -10.11 15.40 17.57
C ALA A 217 -9.68 16.88 17.61
N PHE A 218 -9.76 17.54 16.45
CA PHE A 218 -9.56 18.98 16.28
C PHE A 218 -10.81 19.57 15.63
N THR A 219 -11.35 20.65 16.20
CA THR A 219 -12.56 21.30 15.71
C THR A 219 -12.21 22.58 14.95
N LEU A 220 -12.67 22.69 13.71
CA LEU A 220 -12.58 23.94 12.93
C LEU A 220 -13.43 25.02 13.59
N GLU A 221 -12.89 26.21 13.81
CA GLU A 221 -13.65 27.35 14.33
C GLU A 221 -14.66 27.87 13.30
N GLU A 222 -14.27 27.86 12.02
CA GLU A 222 -15.14 28.15 10.90
C GLU A 222 -14.99 27.07 9.83
N VAL A 223 -16.07 26.76 9.11
CA VAL A 223 -16.03 25.77 8.02
C VAL A 223 -15.74 26.48 6.70
N PRO A 224 -14.77 26.04 5.91
CA PRO A 224 -14.48 26.63 4.60
C PRO A 224 -15.72 26.65 3.69
N GLU A 225 -16.11 27.82 3.19
CA GLU A 225 -17.35 27.96 2.41
C GLU A 225 -17.27 27.47 0.96
N THR A 226 -16.12 27.58 0.32
CA THR A 226 -16.00 27.33 -1.12
C THR A 226 -14.73 26.59 -1.52
N ILE A 227 -14.91 25.62 -2.43
CA ILE A 227 -13.81 25.09 -3.24
C ILE A 227 -13.69 26.02 -4.47
N ARG A 228 -12.63 26.84 -4.52
CA ARG A 228 -12.41 27.79 -5.62
C ARG A 228 -12.07 27.13 -6.96
N SER A 229 -11.45 25.96 -6.94
CA SER A 229 -11.09 25.21 -8.14
C SER A 229 -11.89 23.92 -8.22
N ARG A 230 -12.73 23.79 -9.24
CA ARG A 230 -13.56 22.60 -9.47
C ARG A 230 -12.99 21.64 -10.49
N PHE A 231 -12.18 22.14 -11.41
CA PHE A 231 -11.62 21.36 -12.51
C PHE A 231 -10.10 21.32 -12.45
N ALA A 232 -9.54 20.14 -12.69
CA ALA A 232 -8.17 19.98 -13.10
C ALA A 232 -8.14 19.19 -14.40
N VAL A 233 -7.40 19.69 -15.38
CA VAL A 233 -7.27 19.08 -16.71
C VAL A 233 -5.79 18.83 -16.97
N SER A 234 -5.44 17.60 -17.30
CA SER A 234 -4.06 17.18 -17.53
C SER A 234 -3.90 16.54 -18.91
N PRO A 235 -3.79 17.33 -19.97
CA PRO A 235 -3.37 16.79 -21.27
C PRO A 235 -1.96 16.23 -21.19
N SER A 236 -1.72 15.14 -21.89
CA SER A 236 -0.38 14.58 -22.05
C SER A 236 -0.14 14.07 -23.47
N VAL A 237 1.14 14.02 -23.83
CA VAL A 237 1.60 13.48 -25.10
C VAL A 237 2.74 12.54 -24.84
N THR A 238 2.66 11.35 -25.45
CA THR A 238 3.73 10.36 -25.46
C THR A 238 4.21 10.14 -26.90
N LEU A 239 5.51 10.21 -27.08
CA LEU A 239 6.21 9.72 -28.26
C LEU A 239 6.98 8.47 -27.85
N ASN A 240 6.64 7.34 -28.43
CA ASN A 240 7.31 6.07 -28.17
C ASN A 240 7.90 5.55 -29.47
N TYR A 241 9.21 5.29 -29.46
CA TYR A 241 9.90 4.53 -30.52
C TYR A 241 10.34 3.21 -29.91
N GLN A 242 9.94 2.11 -30.50
CA GLN A 242 10.29 0.79 -30.04
C GLN A 242 10.67 -0.12 -31.21
N ASN A 243 11.54 -1.08 -30.92
CA ASN A 243 11.88 -2.16 -31.81
C ASN A 243 11.64 -3.47 -31.05
N VAL A 244 10.76 -4.29 -31.58
CA VAL A 244 10.38 -5.58 -31.01
C VAL A 244 10.60 -6.64 -32.10
N ASP A 245 11.44 -7.63 -31.83
CA ASP A 245 11.77 -8.71 -32.79
C ASP A 245 12.15 -8.20 -34.20
N SER A 246 12.86 -7.05 -34.27
CA SER A 246 13.29 -6.35 -35.49
C SER A 246 12.19 -5.53 -36.19
N ASP A 247 10.98 -5.49 -35.65
CA ASP A 247 9.93 -4.59 -36.15
C ASP A 247 10.01 -3.24 -35.44
N GLU A 248 10.21 -2.19 -36.22
CA GLU A 248 10.30 -0.82 -35.71
C GLU A 248 8.92 -0.15 -35.71
N GLU A 249 8.53 0.38 -34.57
CA GLU A 249 7.28 1.09 -34.41
C GLU A 249 7.49 2.47 -33.78
N THR A 250 6.84 3.47 -34.37
CA THR A 250 6.78 4.81 -33.78
C THR A 250 5.33 5.14 -33.47
N MET A 251 5.03 5.38 -32.18
CA MET A 251 3.70 5.72 -31.73
C MET A 251 3.66 7.16 -31.22
N PHE A 252 2.65 7.90 -31.64
CA PHE A 252 2.26 9.18 -31.07
C PHE A 252 0.93 9.02 -30.36
N ARG A 253 0.94 9.19 -29.04
CA ARG A 253 -0.25 8.98 -28.20
C ARG A 253 -0.60 10.22 -27.40
N PRO A 254 -1.61 10.98 -27.83
CA PRO A 254 -2.21 12.01 -26.99
C PRO A 254 -3.15 11.37 -25.97
N SER A 255 -3.14 11.87 -24.73
CA SER A 255 -4.07 11.46 -23.70
C SER A 255 -4.58 12.63 -22.88
N LEU A 256 -5.70 12.45 -22.18
CA LEU A 256 -6.35 13.50 -21.42
C LEU A 256 -6.90 12.93 -20.12
N ASP A 257 -6.48 13.50 -19.00
CA ASP A 257 -7.07 13.23 -17.68
C ASP A 257 -7.83 14.48 -17.21
N VAL A 258 -9.03 14.30 -16.70
CA VAL A 258 -9.89 15.36 -16.17
C VAL A 258 -10.38 14.96 -14.79
N GLN A 259 -10.23 15.87 -13.83
CA GLN A 259 -10.76 15.73 -12.48
C GLN A 259 -11.78 16.83 -12.23
N TYR A 260 -12.95 16.48 -11.72
CA TYR A 260 -14.01 17.42 -11.37
C TYR A 260 -14.47 17.16 -9.93
N ASN A 261 -14.34 18.17 -9.08
CA ASN A 261 -14.87 18.13 -7.72
C ASN A 261 -16.37 18.42 -7.76
N VAL A 262 -17.19 17.38 -7.74
CA VAL A 262 -18.66 17.49 -7.70
C VAL A 262 -19.10 18.17 -6.39
N SER A 263 -18.46 17.78 -5.28
CA SER A 263 -18.55 18.44 -3.98
C SER A 263 -17.20 18.44 -3.29
N SER A 264 -17.12 18.90 -2.06
CA SER A 264 -15.90 18.83 -1.22
C SER A 264 -15.48 17.39 -0.90
N SER A 265 -16.37 16.41 -1.07
CA SER A 265 -16.16 15.00 -0.69
C SER A 265 -16.43 13.99 -1.80
N LEU A 266 -16.88 14.45 -2.98
CA LEU A 266 -17.23 13.61 -4.13
C LEU A 266 -16.50 14.10 -5.38
N LYS A 267 -15.71 13.23 -6.00
CA LYS A 267 -14.90 13.53 -7.20
C LYS A 267 -15.34 12.68 -8.38
N LEU A 268 -15.26 13.27 -9.56
CA LEU A 268 -15.39 12.61 -10.85
C LEU A 268 -14.03 12.69 -11.55
N ASP A 269 -13.45 11.54 -11.86
CA ASP A 269 -12.26 11.38 -12.68
C ASP A 269 -12.64 10.83 -14.05
N ALA A 270 -12.07 11.39 -15.10
CA ALA A 270 -12.23 10.89 -16.46
C ALA A 270 -10.85 10.79 -17.13
N THR A 271 -10.64 9.74 -17.90
CA THR A 271 -9.43 9.54 -18.69
C THR A 271 -9.79 9.14 -20.11
N ILE A 272 -9.05 9.63 -21.09
CA ILE A 272 -9.18 9.28 -22.51
C ILE A 272 -7.79 8.87 -23.00
N ASN A 273 -7.73 7.69 -23.62
CA ASN A 273 -6.53 7.11 -24.19
C ASN A 273 -5.32 7.18 -23.23
N PRO A 274 -5.45 6.68 -21.97
CA PRO A 274 -4.38 6.83 -20.98
C PRO A 274 -3.12 6.09 -21.41
N ASP A 275 -1.96 6.73 -21.18
CA ASP A 275 -0.67 6.12 -21.39
C ASP A 275 0.06 5.90 -20.07
N PHE A 276 0.65 4.74 -19.89
CA PHE A 276 1.29 4.29 -18.66
C PHE A 276 2.80 4.09 -18.79
N SER A 277 3.43 4.56 -19.88
CA SER A 277 4.87 4.40 -20.16
C SER A 277 5.79 4.98 -19.08
N GLN A 278 5.31 5.96 -18.30
CA GLN A 278 6.06 6.57 -17.20
C GLN A 278 6.07 5.77 -15.90
N ILE A 279 5.28 4.70 -15.79
CA ILE A 279 5.17 3.91 -14.55
C ILE A 279 6.46 3.12 -14.30
N ASP A 280 6.88 3.04 -13.04
CA ASP A 280 8.02 2.21 -12.64
C ASP A 280 7.76 0.74 -13.04
N VAL A 281 8.76 0.11 -13.64
CA VAL A 281 8.70 -1.32 -13.99
C VAL A 281 8.51 -2.15 -12.73
N ASP A 282 7.67 -3.17 -12.81
CA ASP A 282 7.50 -4.12 -11.72
C ASP A 282 8.81 -4.88 -11.46
N GLN A 283 9.13 -5.04 -10.19
CA GLN A 283 10.31 -5.84 -9.83
C GLN A 283 10.06 -7.32 -10.18
N GLN A 284 11.00 -7.89 -10.90
CA GLN A 284 10.95 -9.31 -11.20
C GLN A 284 11.07 -10.14 -9.91
N VAL A 285 10.43 -11.30 -9.91
CA VAL A 285 10.47 -12.28 -8.83
C VAL A 285 10.75 -13.67 -9.38
N THR A 286 11.46 -14.49 -8.62
CA THR A 286 11.56 -15.94 -8.88
C THR A 286 10.31 -16.60 -8.30
N ASN A 287 9.41 -17.09 -9.14
CA ASN A 287 8.20 -17.77 -8.68
C ASN A 287 8.45 -19.29 -8.62
N LEU A 288 8.50 -19.81 -7.41
CA LEU A 288 8.63 -21.25 -7.12
C LEU A 288 7.31 -21.85 -6.60
N SER A 289 6.21 -21.14 -6.78
CA SER A 289 4.86 -21.62 -6.47
C SER A 289 4.08 -21.92 -7.75
N ARG A 290 3.05 -22.73 -7.63
CA ARG A 290 2.09 -23.00 -8.71
C ARG A 290 1.06 -21.90 -8.94
N PHE A 291 1.17 -20.79 -8.21
CA PHE A 291 0.17 -19.71 -8.21
C PHE A 291 0.72 -18.42 -8.80
N SER A 292 -0.17 -17.62 -9.38
CA SER A 292 0.16 -16.30 -9.93
C SER A 292 0.60 -15.32 -8.84
N VAL A 293 1.52 -14.42 -9.20
CA VAL A 293 2.03 -13.36 -8.31
C VAL A 293 1.16 -12.12 -8.42
N PHE A 294 0.85 -11.51 -7.29
CA PHE A 294 0.13 -10.25 -7.21
C PHE A 294 1.07 -9.06 -7.41
N PHE A 295 0.68 -8.09 -8.24
CA PHE A 295 1.36 -6.81 -8.41
C PHE A 295 0.40 -5.66 -8.07
N PRO A 296 0.81 -4.67 -7.25
CA PRO A 296 -0.06 -3.56 -6.86
C PRO A 296 -0.37 -2.65 -8.05
N GLU A 297 -1.54 -1.98 -8.01
CA GLU A 297 -1.93 -0.95 -9.00
C GLU A 297 -1.01 0.27 -8.86
N ARG A 298 -0.65 0.88 -9.98
CA ARG A 298 0.22 2.09 -10.06
C ARG A 298 -0.32 3.16 -11.01
N ARG A 299 -1.42 2.89 -11.72
CA ARG A 299 -2.01 3.80 -12.71
C ARG A 299 -2.92 4.81 -12.01
N ASN A 300 -2.63 6.10 -12.16
CA ASN A 300 -3.26 7.20 -11.42
C ASN A 300 -4.79 7.17 -11.45
N PHE A 301 -5.40 6.84 -12.59
CA PHE A 301 -6.87 6.76 -12.72
C PHE A 301 -7.49 5.80 -11.71
N PHE A 302 -6.84 4.68 -11.37
CA PHE A 302 -7.37 3.67 -10.44
C PHE A 302 -7.04 3.96 -8.97
N LEU A 303 -6.18 4.94 -8.67
CA LEU A 303 -5.62 5.15 -7.33
C LEU A 303 -6.44 6.06 -6.42
N GLU A 304 -7.14 7.05 -6.96
CA GLU A 304 -8.01 7.94 -6.15
C GLU A 304 -9.18 7.15 -5.57
N ASN A 305 -9.34 7.15 -4.23
CA ASN A 305 -10.31 6.31 -3.49
C ASN A 305 -10.23 4.81 -3.86
N ALA A 306 -9.02 4.30 -4.09
CA ALA A 306 -8.78 2.91 -4.50
C ALA A 306 -9.34 1.91 -3.49
N ASP A 307 -9.35 2.25 -2.20
CA ASP A 307 -9.87 1.42 -1.10
C ASP A 307 -11.33 1.00 -1.29
N LEU A 308 -12.17 1.85 -1.94
CA LEU A 308 -13.54 1.51 -2.28
C LEU A 308 -13.63 0.34 -3.27
N PHE A 309 -12.66 0.20 -4.15
CA PHE A 309 -12.68 -0.77 -5.24
C PHE A 309 -11.78 -1.99 -4.99
N SER A 310 -10.68 -1.82 -4.25
CA SER A 310 -9.68 -2.88 -4.03
C SER A 310 -9.99 -3.79 -2.84
N ASN A 311 -10.82 -3.36 -1.88
CA ASN A 311 -11.08 -4.09 -0.63
C ASN A 311 -12.44 -4.80 -0.67
N LEU A 312 -12.76 -5.46 -1.78
CA LEU A 312 -14.06 -6.11 -2.00
C LEU A 312 -14.07 -7.62 -1.65
N GLY A 313 -12.98 -8.15 -1.17
CA GLY A 313 -12.79 -9.55 -0.77
C GLY A 313 -11.63 -9.70 0.19
N THR A 314 -10.81 -10.74 -0.01
CA THR A 314 -9.54 -10.94 0.70
C THR A 314 -8.37 -10.75 -0.27
N SER A 315 -7.13 -10.62 0.24
CA SER A 315 -5.92 -10.38 -0.59
C SER A 315 -5.67 -11.48 -1.63
N ASP A 316 -6.08 -12.72 -1.34
CA ASP A 316 -5.95 -13.89 -2.20
C ASP A 316 -7.26 -14.26 -2.95
N VAL A 317 -8.39 -13.66 -2.58
CA VAL A 317 -9.68 -13.77 -3.29
C VAL A 317 -10.28 -12.37 -3.43
N ASN A 318 -9.74 -11.61 -4.35
CA ASN A 318 -10.18 -10.25 -4.61
C ASN A 318 -11.06 -10.22 -5.88
N PRO A 319 -12.35 -9.87 -5.78
CA PRO A 319 -13.27 -9.81 -6.92
C PRO A 319 -12.90 -8.77 -7.98
N PHE A 320 -12.16 -7.71 -7.58
CA PHE A 320 -11.74 -6.64 -8.48
C PHE A 320 -10.24 -6.38 -8.37
N TYR A 321 -9.55 -6.55 -9.48
CA TYR A 321 -8.13 -6.29 -9.63
C TYR A 321 -7.91 -5.45 -10.90
N SER A 322 -7.83 -4.14 -10.72
CA SER A 322 -7.80 -3.16 -11.81
C SER A 322 -6.70 -3.40 -12.85
N ARG A 323 -5.57 -4.02 -12.46
CA ARG A 323 -4.47 -4.33 -13.40
C ARG A 323 -4.84 -5.30 -14.51
N LYS A 324 -5.91 -6.07 -14.38
CA LYS A 324 -6.44 -6.86 -15.49
C LYS A 324 -7.09 -6.00 -16.59
N ILE A 325 -7.61 -4.83 -16.22
CA ILE A 325 -8.18 -3.88 -17.20
C ILE A 325 -7.04 -3.23 -17.98
N GLY A 326 -7.05 -3.37 -19.29
CA GLY A 326 -6.01 -2.82 -20.16
C GLY A 326 -4.69 -3.60 -20.14
N ALA A 327 -4.68 -4.84 -19.63
CA ALA A 327 -3.50 -5.71 -19.67
C ALA A 327 -3.29 -6.34 -21.06
N GLU A 328 -4.38 -6.65 -21.74
CA GLU A 328 -4.38 -7.31 -23.05
C GLU A 328 -4.91 -6.39 -24.15
N ASN A 329 -5.79 -5.43 -23.79
CA ASN A 329 -6.41 -4.45 -24.69
C ASN A 329 -6.17 -3.03 -24.17
N GLU A 330 -5.96 -2.07 -25.06
CA GLU A 330 -5.78 -0.67 -24.66
C GLU A 330 -7.05 -0.05 -24.09
N ILE A 331 -6.92 0.80 -23.08
CA ILE A 331 -8.04 1.56 -22.53
C ILE A 331 -8.34 2.73 -23.46
N GLN A 332 -9.57 2.79 -24.00
CA GLN A 332 -10.05 3.93 -24.78
C GLN A 332 -10.44 5.10 -23.87
N PHE A 333 -11.30 4.82 -22.88
CA PHE A 333 -11.72 5.81 -21.90
C PHE A 333 -12.12 5.15 -20.57
N GLY A 334 -12.07 5.96 -19.53
CA GLY A 334 -12.55 5.60 -18.19
C GLY A 334 -13.24 6.76 -17.51
N LEU A 335 -14.31 6.46 -16.75
CA LEU A 335 -15.01 7.40 -15.88
C LEU A 335 -15.09 6.80 -14.48
N LYS A 336 -14.82 7.60 -13.45
CA LYS A 336 -14.91 7.17 -12.07
C LYS A 336 -15.46 8.29 -11.20
N LEU A 337 -16.59 8.04 -10.55
CA LEU A 337 -17.18 8.87 -9.51
C LEU A 337 -16.94 8.20 -8.15
N SER A 338 -16.28 8.86 -7.23
CA SER A 338 -15.94 8.26 -5.93
C SER A 338 -15.87 9.27 -4.80
N GLY A 339 -16.27 8.88 -3.60
CA GLY A 339 -16.24 9.71 -2.41
C GLY A 339 -17.51 9.63 -1.57
N ASN A 340 -17.70 10.60 -0.69
CA ASN A 340 -18.83 10.64 0.24
C ASN A 340 -20.02 11.40 -0.37
N ILE A 341 -21.21 10.79 -0.29
CA ILE A 341 -22.49 11.42 -0.63
C ILE A 341 -23.27 11.87 0.61
N ALA A 342 -22.90 11.33 1.78
CA ALA A 342 -23.42 11.72 3.09
C ALA A 342 -22.37 11.40 4.16
N GLN A 343 -22.55 11.92 5.40
CA GLN A 343 -21.59 11.74 6.48
C GLN A 343 -21.14 10.29 6.75
N LYS A 344 -22.01 9.31 6.48
CA LYS A 344 -21.74 7.89 6.78
C LYS A 344 -21.85 7.01 5.54
N THR A 345 -21.93 7.61 4.36
CA THR A 345 -22.17 6.88 3.11
C THR A 345 -21.14 7.29 2.06
N ARG A 346 -20.37 6.31 1.61
CA ARG A 346 -19.43 6.45 0.49
C ARG A 346 -19.94 5.69 -0.72
N VAL A 347 -19.64 6.20 -1.89
CA VAL A 347 -20.00 5.54 -3.16
C VAL A 347 -18.81 5.52 -4.10
N GLY A 348 -18.74 4.47 -4.90
CA GLY A 348 -17.83 4.31 -6.02
C GLY A 348 -18.58 3.82 -7.23
N VAL A 349 -18.46 4.54 -8.34
CA VAL A 349 -18.97 4.14 -9.66
C VAL A 349 -17.83 4.27 -10.65
N MET A 350 -17.47 3.19 -11.31
CA MET A 350 -16.41 3.17 -12.32
C MET A 350 -16.91 2.51 -13.58
N ASN A 351 -16.62 3.10 -14.73
CA ASN A 351 -16.83 2.48 -16.04
C ASN A 351 -15.55 2.68 -16.87
N VAL A 352 -15.06 1.61 -17.46
CA VAL A 352 -13.87 1.61 -18.32
C VAL A 352 -14.20 0.83 -19.59
N GLN A 353 -13.88 1.41 -20.74
CA GLN A 353 -13.98 0.77 -22.04
C GLN A 353 -12.58 0.53 -22.60
N THR A 354 -12.30 -0.70 -23.03
CA THR A 354 -11.07 -1.04 -23.77
C THR A 354 -11.39 -1.14 -25.27
N ASP A 355 -10.33 -1.03 -26.06
CA ASP A 355 -10.40 -1.28 -27.51
C ASP A 355 -10.35 -2.79 -27.79
N LYS A 356 -10.63 -3.19 -29.00
CA LYS A 356 -10.37 -4.53 -29.51
C LYS A 356 -8.95 -4.63 -30.04
N ASN A 357 -8.38 -5.83 -29.99
CA ASN A 357 -7.16 -6.17 -30.73
C ASN A 357 -7.43 -7.40 -31.62
N GLU A 358 -6.38 -7.97 -32.23
CA GLU A 358 -6.51 -9.12 -33.15
C GLU A 358 -7.06 -10.38 -32.47
N ASN A 359 -6.83 -10.54 -31.16
CA ASN A 359 -7.15 -11.75 -30.40
C ASN A 359 -8.34 -11.59 -29.46
N ILE A 360 -8.66 -10.36 -29.04
CA ILE A 360 -9.62 -10.08 -27.97
C ILE A 360 -10.54 -8.94 -28.39
N ASN A 361 -11.84 -9.17 -28.25
CA ASN A 361 -12.85 -8.14 -28.49
C ASN A 361 -12.79 -7.03 -27.43
N ALA A 362 -13.36 -5.90 -27.75
CA ALA A 362 -13.49 -4.76 -26.84
C ALA A 362 -14.29 -5.18 -25.59
N GLN A 363 -13.92 -4.65 -24.42
CA GLN A 363 -14.52 -4.98 -23.13
C GLN A 363 -15.02 -3.72 -22.42
N ASN A 364 -16.19 -3.80 -21.82
CA ASN A 364 -16.70 -2.80 -20.89
C ASN A 364 -16.66 -3.33 -19.47
N TYR A 365 -16.06 -2.56 -18.59
CA TYR A 365 -15.96 -2.85 -17.17
C TYR A 365 -16.75 -1.84 -16.37
N THR A 366 -17.71 -2.29 -15.57
CA THR A 366 -18.50 -1.43 -14.68
C THR A 366 -18.39 -1.93 -13.26
N VAL A 367 -18.05 -1.04 -12.34
CA VAL A 367 -17.98 -1.35 -10.90
C VAL A 367 -18.82 -0.35 -10.13
N LEU A 368 -19.74 -0.86 -9.33
CA LEU A 368 -20.59 -0.09 -8.42
C LEU A 368 -20.29 -0.52 -7.00
N VAL A 369 -20.00 0.43 -6.11
CA VAL A 369 -19.74 0.18 -4.70
C VAL A 369 -20.49 1.18 -3.85
N GLY A 370 -21.10 0.70 -2.77
CA GLY A 370 -21.71 1.54 -1.74
C GLY A 370 -21.24 1.07 -0.38
N GLU A 371 -20.63 1.95 0.40
CA GLU A 371 -20.21 1.70 1.77
C GLU A 371 -21.03 2.55 2.73
N GLN A 372 -21.56 1.93 3.79
CA GLN A 372 -22.35 2.56 4.82
C GLN A 372 -21.80 2.23 6.20
N GLN A 373 -21.50 3.25 7.01
CA GLN A 373 -21.28 3.04 8.45
C GLN A 373 -22.61 2.84 9.14
N VAL A 374 -22.93 1.58 9.46
CA VAL A 374 -24.21 1.17 10.09
C VAL A 374 -24.21 1.49 11.58
N LEU A 375 -23.13 1.14 12.26
CA LEU A 375 -22.88 1.45 13.68
C LEU A 375 -21.48 2.07 13.81
N LYS A 376 -21.17 2.67 14.94
CA LYS A 376 -19.80 3.18 15.22
C LYS A 376 -18.75 2.08 15.03
N GLN A 377 -19.09 0.83 15.35
CA GLN A 377 -18.20 -0.33 15.29
C GLN A 377 -18.32 -1.13 14.00
N LEU A 378 -19.34 -0.88 13.16
CA LEU A 378 -19.69 -1.73 12.02
C LEU A 378 -19.91 -0.91 10.75
N SER A 379 -19.18 -1.22 9.69
CA SER A 379 -19.49 -0.77 8.33
C SER A 379 -19.87 -1.94 7.43
N ALA A 380 -20.73 -1.66 6.45
CA ALA A 380 -21.17 -2.60 5.43
C ALA A 380 -20.87 -2.01 4.05
N THR A 381 -20.30 -2.81 3.15
CA THR A 381 -20.02 -2.47 1.76
C THR A 381 -20.76 -3.43 0.86
N ALA A 382 -21.59 -2.92 -0.05
CA ALA A 382 -22.23 -3.71 -1.11
C ALA A 382 -21.61 -3.34 -2.44
N PHE A 383 -21.44 -4.32 -3.34
CA PHE A 383 -20.82 -4.07 -4.63
C PHE A 383 -21.41 -4.90 -5.76
N LEU A 384 -21.25 -4.38 -6.98
CA LEU A 384 -21.53 -5.06 -8.24
C LEU A 384 -20.38 -4.76 -9.21
N ILE A 385 -19.83 -5.81 -9.82
CA ILE A 385 -18.79 -5.75 -10.82
C ILE A 385 -19.35 -6.42 -12.08
N ASN A 386 -19.18 -5.79 -13.23
CA ASN A 386 -19.59 -6.34 -14.53
C ASN A 386 -18.43 -6.19 -15.52
N ARG A 387 -17.97 -7.29 -16.08
CA ARG A 387 -17.20 -7.33 -17.32
C ARG A 387 -18.15 -7.78 -18.42
N GLN A 388 -18.18 -7.05 -19.53
CA GLN A 388 -19.07 -7.31 -20.66
C GLN A 388 -18.30 -7.14 -21.97
N GLU A 389 -18.30 -8.15 -22.81
CA GLU A 389 -17.76 -8.04 -24.16
C GLU A 389 -18.63 -7.09 -25.01
N THR A 390 -17.99 -6.29 -25.86
CA THR A 390 -18.68 -5.30 -26.70
C THR A 390 -18.22 -5.38 -28.14
N ALA A 391 -19.20 -5.27 -29.07
CA ALA A 391 -18.96 -5.11 -30.50
C ALA A 391 -19.42 -3.70 -30.92
N GLY A 392 -18.48 -2.74 -30.89
CA GLY A 392 -18.79 -1.32 -30.94
C GLY A 392 -19.52 -0.90 -29.67
N PHE A 393 -20.77 -0.36 -29.81
CA PHE A 393 -21.63 0.00 -28.67
C PHE A 393 -22.64 -1.08 -28.29
N ASN A 394 -22.60 -2.27 -28.91
CA ASN A 394 -23.52 -3.36 -28.61
C ASN A 394 -22.86 -4.34 -27.63
N PHE A 395 -23.62 -4.81 -26.65
CA PHE A 395 -23.23 -5.86 -25.77
C PHE A 395 -23.38 -7.22 -26.46
N VAL A 396 -22.39 -8.10 -26.24
CA VAL A 396 -22.35 -9.50 -26.69
C VAL A 396 -22.68 -10.39 -25.49
N ASP A 397 -23.10 -11.63 -25.71
CA ASP A 397 -23.51 -12.55 -24.62
C ASP A 397 -22.33 -13.16 -23.83
N ASP A 398 -21.14 -12.59 -23.91
CA ASP A 398 -20.01 -12.94 -23.03
C ASP A 398 -19.87 -11.92 -21.90
N TYR A 399 -20.17 -12.36 -20.68
CA TYR A 399 -20.13 -11.52 -19.50
C TYR A 399 -19.64 -12.27 -18.26
N ASN A 400 -19.05 -11.50 -17.31
CA ASN A 400 -18.83 -11.94 -15.94
C ASN A 400 -19.35 -10.86 -14.98
N ARG A 401 -20.29 -11.25 -14.13
CA ARG A 401 -20.92 -10.36 -13.14
C ARG A 401 -20.70 -10.89 -11.74
N ILE A 402 -20.29 -10.01 -10.83
CA ILE A 402 -20.05 -10.37 -9.44
C ILE A 402 -20.85 -9.40 -8.57
N THR A 403 -21.54 -9.92 -7.59
CA THR A 403 -22.17 -9.13 -6.54
C THR A 403 -21.79 -9.64 -5.18
N GLY A 404 -21.65 -8.73 -4.20
CA GLY A 404 -21.24 -9.14 -2.88
C GLY A 404 -21.48 -8.10 -1.80
N VAL A 405 -21.24 -8.51 -0.58
CA VAL A 405 -21.32 -7.70 0.64
C VAL A 405 -20.13 -8.00 1.55
N ASN A 406 -19.52 -6.95 2.06
CA ASN A 406 -18.50 -7.03 3.10
C ASN A 406 -18.99 -6.36 4.37
N LEU A 407 -18.74 -6.98 5.50
CA LEU A 407 -18.97 -6.41 6.82
C LEU A 407 -17.63 -6.26 7.53
N ASN A 408 -17.38 -5.08 8.07
CA ASN A 408 -16.16 -4.77 8.79
C ASN A 408 -16.50 -4.29 10.20
N PHE A 409 -15.99 -4.99 11.19
CA PHE A 409 -16.18 -4.71 12.61
C PHE A 409 -14.89 -4.21 13.25
N LYS A 410 -15.01 -3.27 14.19
CA LYS A 410 -13.93 -2.82 15.08
C LYS A 410 -14.49 -2.54 16.47
N SER A 411 -13.83 -3.04 17.50
CA SER A 411 -14.26 -2.83 18.88
C SER A 411 -13.92 -1.41 19.38
N ASP A 412 -14.67 -0.91 20.37
CA ASP A 412 -14.41 0.40 21.01
C ASP A 412 -13.04 0.45 21.70
N ASN A 413 -12.57 -0.68 22.27
CA ASN A 413 -11.24 -0.78 22.86
C ASN A 413 -10.12 -0.91 21.84
N LYS A 414 -10.43 -0.87 20.53
CA LYS A 414 -9.50 -0.89 19.40
C LYS A 414 -8.66 -2.18 19.26
N LYS A 415 -8.93 -3.20 20.08
CA LYS A 415 -8.15 -4.44 20.10
C LYS A 415 -8.68 -5.50 19.15
N TRP A 416 -9.97 -5.48 18.80
CA TRP A 416 -10.60 -6.48 17.94
C TRP A 416 -10.97 -5.88 16.60
N ILE A 417 -10.63 -6.60 15.55
CA ILE A 417 -11.05 -6.34 14.17
C ILE A 417 -11.70 -7.60 13.64
N GLY A 418 -12.86 -7.46 13.01
CA GLY A 418 -13.58 -8.57 12.39
C GLY A 418 -13.94 -8.22 10.96
N LEU A 419 -13.97 -9.21 10.10
CA LEU A 419 -14.44 -9.06 8.73
C LEU A 419 -15.30 -10.25 8.32
N ALA A 420 -16.31 -10.00 7.47
CA ALA A 420 -17.06 -11.03 6.79
C ALA A 420 -17.31 -10.60 5.34
N ASN A 421 -17.00 -11.50 4.40
CA ASN A 421 -17.15 -11.26 2.97
C ASN A 421 -18.05 -12.34 2.39
N MET A 422 -18.96 -11.96 1.52
CA MET A 422 -19.75 -12.88 0.72
C MET A 422 -19.91 -12.32 -0.69
N ALA A 423 -19.64 -13.14 -1.70
CA ALA A 423 -19.85 -12.77 -3.09
C ALA A 423 -20.38 -13.95 -3.91
N MET A 424 -21.02 -13.63 -5.04
CA MET A 424 -21.49 -14.58 -6.04
C MET A 424 -21.09 -14.08 -7.42
N SER A 425 -20.63 -14.99 -8.27
CA SER A 425 -20.31 -14.70 -9.66
C SER A 425 -21.33 -15.33 -10.61
N PHE A 426 -21.59 -14.68 -11.74
CA PHE A 426 -22.52 -15.11 -12.78
C PHE A 426 -21.85 -14.92 -14.15
N ASN A 427 -21.95 -15.90 -14.98
CA ASN A 427 -21.53 -15.92 -16.40
C ASN A 427 -22.51 -16.80 -17.19
N ASP A 428 -22.45 -16.71 -18.50
CA ASP A 428 -23.41 -17.40 -19.40
C ASP A 428 -23.28 -18.93 -19.40
N ASP A 429 -22.06 -19.47 -19.16
CA ASP A 429 -21.79 -20.90 -19.32
C ASP A 429 -21.90 -21.71 -18.02
N ILE A 430 -21.96 -21.07 -16.84
CA ILE A 430 -21.79 -21.79 -15.56
C ILE A 430 -22.89 -21.41 -14.56
N SER A 431 -23.60 -22.42 -14.07
CA SER A 431 -24.61 -22.24 -13.05
C SER A 431 -24.33 -23.05 -11.78
N GLY A 432 -24.58 -22.45 -10.61
CA GLY A 432 -24.36 -23.07 -9.30
C GLY A 432 -22.90 -23.17 -8.86
N LYS A 433 -22.66 -23.47 -7.59
CA LYS A 433 -21.33 -23.54 -6.96
C LYS A 433 -20.43 -22.31 -7.24
N ASN A 434 -21.04 -21.13 -7.27
CA ASN A 434 -20.46 -19.86 -7.74
C ASN A 434 -20.29 -18.83 -6.61
N LYS A 435 -20.09 -19.30 -5.38
CA LYS A 435 -20.05 -18.46 -4.19
C LYS A 435 -18.66 -18.38 -3.59
N PHE A 436 -18.35 -17.23 -3.00
CA PHE A 436 -17.24 -16.98 -2.12
C PHE A 436 -17.77 -16.54 -0.76
N PHE A 437 -17.17 -17.05 0.31
CA PHE A 437 -17.47 -16.68 1.67
C PHE A 437 -16.19 -16.65 2.51
N ASN A 438 -16.04 -15.65 3.36
CA ASN A 438 -14.94 -15.56 4.32
C ASN A 438 -15.43 -14.88 5.62
N VAL A 439 -15.00 -15.38 6.76
CA VAL A 439 -15.17 -14.73 8.08
C VAL A 439 -13.88 -14.82 8.84
N GLY A 440 -13.46 -13.70 9.41
CA GLY A 440 -12.24 -13.62 10.21
C GLY A 440 -12.39 -12.68 11.41
N ILE A 441 -11.59 -12.91 12.43
CA ILE A 441 -11.47 -12.08 13.62
C ILE A 441 -10.02 -12.01 14.06
N ASP A 442 -9.51 -10.81 14.33
CA ASP A 442 -8.16 -10.55 14.80
C ASP A 442 -8.18 -9.81 16.13
N TYR A 443 -7.27 -10.19 17.00
CA TYR A 443 -6.97 -9.54 18.26
C TYR A 443 -5.59 -8.89 18.19
N ASN A 444 -5.48 -7.63 18.58
CA ASN A 444 -4.23 -6.88 18.60
C ASN A 444 -4.09 -6.09 19.91
N ASP A 445 -3.13 -6.49 20.73
CA ASP A 445 -2.75 -5.78 21.95
C ASP A 445 -1.22 -5.68 22.04
N ARG A 446 -0.71 -4.85 22.95
CA ARG A 446 0.74 -4.68 23.14
C ARG A 446 1.38 -6.04 23.44
N GLY A 447 2.18 -6.51 22.50
CA GLY A 447 2.92 -7.78 22.61
C GLY A 447 2.15 -9.05 22.28
N LEU A 448 0.81 -9.06 22.33
CA LEU A 448 -0.01 -10.23 22.00
C LEU A 448 -0.93 -9.93 20.82
N GLN A 449 -0.80 -10.70 19.75
CA GLN A 449 -1.66 -10.64 18.58
C GLN A 449 -2.08 -12.03 18.18
N GLY A 450 -3.24 -12.17 17.58
CA GLY A 450 -3.71 -13.45 17.07
C GLY A 450 -4.94 -13.28 16.21
N GLY A 451 -5.20 -14.24 15.35
CA GLY A 451 -6.33 -14.20 14.44
C GLY A 451 -6.81 -15.58 14.07
N PHE A 452 -8.04 -15.65 13.62
CA PHE A 452 -8.64 -16.85 13.07
C PHE A 452 -9.58 -16.47 11.94
N SER A 453 -9.53 -17.22 10.82
CA SER A 453 -10.47 -17.06 9.72
C SER A 453 -10.85 -18.40 9.08
N ILE A 454 -12.04 -18.40 8.49
CA ILE A 454 -12.55 -19.50 7.65
C ILE A 454 -12.98 -18.91 6.32
N LYS A 455 -12.59 -19.58 5.24
CA LYS A 455 -12.89 -19.19 3.87
C LYS A 455 -13.41 -20.39 3.09
N ASN A 456 -14.35 -20.12 2.18
CA ASN A 456 -14.80 -21.06 1.17
C ASN A 456 -14.87 -20.39 -0.18
N VAL A 457 -14.25 -20.99 -1.19
CA VAL A 457 -14.35 -20.61 -2.59
C VAL A 457 -14.90 -21.80 -3.34
N GLN A 458 -16.05 -21.66 -3.98
CA GLN A 458 -16.67 -22.74 -4.73
C GLN A 458 -16.09 -22.88 -6.14
N ASP A 459 -16.19 -24.08 -6.74
CA ASP A 459 -15.57 -24.43 -8.03
C ASP A 459 -15.86 -23.46 -9.17
N ASN A 460 -17.08 -22.90 -9.20
CA ASN A 460 -17.56 -22.02 -10.26
C ASN A 460 -17.54 -20.52 -9.89
N TYR A 461 -16.91 -20.17 -8.76
CA TYR A 461 -16.67 -18.76 -8.45
C TYR A 461 -15.60 -18.21 -9.39
N LEU A 462 -16.00 -17.42 -10.38
CA LEU A 462 -15.11 -16.88 -11.41
C LEU A 462 -15.10 -15.36 -11.36
N THR A 463 -13.90 -14.79 -11.39
CA THR A 463 -13.68 -13.34 -11.38
C THR A 463 -12.73 -12.96 -12.52
N ASP A 464 -13.29 -12.59 -13.69
CA ASP A 464 -12.46 -12.24 -14.86
C ASP A 464 -11.58 -11.02 -14.61
N VAL A 465 -12.10 -10.04 -13.86
CA VAL A 465 -11.33 -8.85 -13.46
C VAL A 465 -10.83 -8.92 -12.01
N GLY A 466 -10.85 -10.10 -11.40
CA GLY A 466 -10.39 -10.30 -10.03
C GLY A 466 -9.04 -11.00 -9.97
N PHE A 467 -8.59 -11.25 -8.74
CA PHE A 467 -7.37 -12.02 -8.45
C PHE A 467 -7.72 -13.17 -7.51
N THR A 468 -7.69 -14.40 -8.04
CA THR A 468 -8.03 -15.63 -7.34
C THR A 468 -7.01 -16.73 -7.70
N PRO A 469 -5.73 -16.60 -7.33
CA PRO A 469 -4.65 -17.43 -7.87
C PRO A 469 -4.80 -18.91 -7.55
N ARG A 470 -5.36 -19.28 -6.39
CA ARG A 470 -5.48 -20.70 -5.96
C ARG A 470 -6.65 -21.43 -6.65
N LEU A 471 -7.59 -20.71 -7.24
CA LEU A 471 -8.71 -21.32 -7.95
C LEU A 471 -8.28 -22.05 -9.22
N PHE A 472 -7.13 -21.68 -9.77
CA PHE A 472 -6.59 -22.25 -11.01
C PHE A 472 -5.26 -22.93 -10.76
N THR A 473 -5.13 -24.17 -11.25
CA THR A 473 -3.87 -24.94 -11.24
C THR A 473 -3.60 -25.44 -12.65
N TYR A 474 -2.40 -25.19 -13.15
CA TYR A 474 -1.96 -25.73 -14.43
C TYR A 474 -1.38 -27.14 -14.22
N ASP A 475 -1.95 -28.13 -14.89
CA ASP A 475 -1.45 -29.49 -14.95
C ASP A 475 -0.42 -29.63 -16.09
N ALA A 476 0.86 -29.62 -15.73
CA ALA A 476 1.95 -29.68 -16.69
C ALA A 476 2.12 -31.06 -17.36
N ILE A 477 1.49 -32.11 -16.83
CA ILE A 477 1.53 -33.45 -17.45
C ILE A 477 0.48 -33.54 -18.56
N ASN A 478 -0.72 -33.00 -18.34
CA ASN A 478 -1.83 -33.14 -19.29
C ASN A 478 -2.07 -31.85 -20.11
N ASP A 479 -1.25 -30.82 -19.92
CA ASP A 479 -1.38 -29.50 -20.57
C ASP A 479 -2.79 -28.88 -20.40
N LEU A 480 -3.26 -28.85 -19.16
CA LEU A 480 -4.62 -28.45 -18.84
C LEU A 480 -4.66 -27.45 -17.70
N LEU A 481 -5.43 -26.38 -17.86
CA LEU A 481 -5.76 -25.47 -16.75
C LEU A 481 -7.00 -25.99 -16.01
N VAL A 482 -6.80 -26.44 -14.76
CA VAL A 482 -7.85 -26.97 -13.91
C VAL A 482 -8.35 -25.91 -12.94
N ARG A 483 -9.65 -25.84 -12.74
CA ARG A 483 -10.31 -24.95 -11.80
C ARG A 483 -10.97 -25.77 -10.70
N GLU A 484 -10.56 -25.53 -9.45
CA GLU A 484 -11.11 -26.21 -8.26
C GLU A 484 -11.33 -25.23 -7.11
N GLY A 485 -12.49 -25.34 -6.47
CA GLY A 485 -12.79 -24.62 -5.25
C GLY A 485 -12.10 -25.24 -4.03
N TYR A 486 -12.14 -24.54 -2.91
CA TYR A 486 -11.50 -24.98 -1.68
C TYR A 486 -12.13 -24.37 -0.42
N TYR A 487 -11.89 -25.02 0.71
CA TYR A 487 -12.02 -24.44 2.04
C TYR A 487 -10.64 -24.08 2.58
N GLN A 488 -10.57 -23.00 3.35
CA GLN A 488 -9.36 -22.62 4.08
C GLN A 488 -9.71 -22.31 5.54
N THR A 489 -8.87 -22.76 6.45
CA THR A 489 -8.79 -22.22 7.81
C THR A 489 -7.43 -21.57 7.99
N SER A 490 -7.41 -20.38 8.57
CA SER A 490 -6.17 -19.68 8.91
C SER A 490 -6.18 -19.34 10.39
N SER A 491 -5.07 -19.56 11.09
CA SER A 491 -4.89 -19.15 12.47
C SER A 491 -3.52 -18.54 12.68
N SER A 492 -3.45 -17.50 13.49
CA SER A 492 -2.20 -16.83 13.82
C SER A 492 -2.07 -16.54 15.31
N LEU A 493 -0.83 -16.56 15.81
CA LEU A 493 -0.48 -16.16 17.17
C LEU A 493 0.89 -15.51 17.16
N GLN A 494 0.99 -14.29 17.67
CA GLN A 494 2.26 -13.61 17.88
C GLN A 494 2.41 -13.18 19.33
N TYR A 495 3.58 -13.43 19.90
CA TYR A 495 3.96 -12.91 21.20
C TYR A 495 5.33 -12.20 21.12
N THR A 496 5.33 -10.92 21.48
CA THR A 496 6.51 -10.06 21.49
C THR A 496 6.67 -9.43 22.87
N LYS A 497 7.84 -9.61 23.50
CA LYS A 497 8.20 -8.92 24.73
C LYS A 497 9.09 -7.73 24.45
N PHE A 498 8.77 -6.59 25.02
CA PHE A 498 9.52 -5.33 24.89
C PHE A 498 10.46 -5.15 26.08
N TYR A 499 11.62 -4.50 25.84
CA TYR A 499 12.68 -4.30 26.83
C TYR A 499 13.03 -2.80 26.89
N ASP A 500 12.10 -2.01 27.42
CA ASP A 500 12.18 -0.54 27.40
C ASP A 500 13.38 0.00 28.17
N GLU A 501 13.78 -0.63 29.29
CA GLU A 501 14.93 -0.26 30.12
C GLU A 501 16.28 -0.73 29.55
N SER A 502 16.31 -1.64 28.60
CA SER A 502 17.57 -2.15 28.01
C SER A 502 18.26 -1.05 27.19
N LYS A 503 19.59 -0.99 27.22
CA LYS A 503 20.36 -0.06 26.40
C LYS A 503 20.37 -0.43 24.92
N ASN A 504 20.40 -1.71 24.60
CA ASN A 504 20.60 -2.20 23.23
C ASN A 504 19.41 -2.97 22.68
N LEU A 505 18.71 -3.72 23.54
CA LEU A 505 17.61 -4.60 23.14
C LEU A 505 16.30 -3.82 23.11
N ASN A 506 15.60 -3.86 21.98
CA ASN A 506 14.29 -3.27 21.82
C ASN A 506 13.18 -4.27 22.18
N SER A 507 13.17 -5.42 21.49
CA SER A 507 12.17 -6.45 21.71
C SER A 507 12.64 -7.82 21.25
N ILE A 508 12.00 -8.87 21.80
CA ILE A 508 12.12 -10.24 21.31
C ILE A 508 10.72 -10.71 20.91
N ARG A 509 10.54 -11.03 19.64
CA ARG A 509 9.43 -11.81 19.17
C ARG A 509 9.72 -13.27 19.41
N TYR A 510 9.12 -13.85 20.47
CA TYR A 510 9.34 -15.25 20.80
C TYR A 510 8.64 -16.17 19.82
N VAL A 511 7.44 -15.78 19.42
CA VAL A 511 6.58 -16.54 18.52
C VAL A 511 5.89 -15.58 17.56
N ASN A 512 5.89 -15.90 16.29
CA ASN A 512 4.91 -15.49 15.29
C ASN A 512 4.60 -16.74 14.48
N TYR A 513 3.52 -17.40 14.85
CA TYR A 513 3.05 -18.63 14.25
C TYR A 513 1.84 -18.36 13.39
N VAL A 514 1.85 -18.91 12.18
CA VAL A 514 0.70 -18.91 11.27
C VAL A 514 0.49 -20.34 10.77
N ASN A 515 -0.74 -20.77 10.77
CA ASN A 515 -1.16 -22.01 10.13
C ASN A 515 -2.24 -21.68 9.10
N ASP A 516 -2.00 -22.11 7.86
CA ASP A 516 -2.98 -22.09 6.78
C ASP A 516 -3.25 -23.53 6.34
N THR A 517 -4.50 -23.96 6.44
CA THR A 517 -4.92 -25.30 6.04
C THR A 517 -5.99 -25.20 4.97
N TYR A 518 -5.77 -25.85 3.86
CA TYR A 518 -6.66 -25.91 2.70
C TYR A 518 -7.22 -27.31 2.56
N PHE A 519 -8.51 -27.37 2.34
CA PHE A 519 -9.22 -28.59 2.03
C PHE A 519 -9.91 -28.46 0.68
N ASP A 520 -10.00 -29.55 -0.02
CA ASP A 520 -10.83 -29.64 -1.23
C ASP A 520 -12.31 -29.58 -0.88
N ILE A 521 -13.15 -29.40 -1.89
CA ILE A 521 -14.61 -29.28 -1.67
C ILE A 521 -15.22 -30.57 -1.08
N ASP A 522 -14.59 -31.73 -1.30
CA ASP A 522 -15.01 -33.01 -0.69
C ASP A 522 -14.54 -33.19 0.78
N GLY A 523 -13.73 -32.25 1.28
CA GLY A 523 -13.20 -32.25 2.65
C GLY A 523 -11.83 -32.95 2.80
N SER A 524 -11.24 -33.46 1.73
CA SER A 524 -9.87 -34.00 1.76
C SER A 524 -8.83 -32.88 1.97
N LEU A 525 -7.73 -33.21 2.64
CA LEU A 525 -6.63 -32.24 2.86
C LEU A 525 -5.92 -31.99 1.54
N ASN A 526 -5.85 -30.71 1.13
CA ASN A 526 -5.10 -30.27 -0.06
C ASN A 526 -3.71 -29.75 0.30
N GLN A 527 -3.63 -28.89 1.33
CA GLN A 527 -2.36 -28.35 1.79
C GLN A 527 -2.49 -27.87 3.24
N MET A 528 -1.48 -28.16 4.03
CA MET A 528 -1.34 -27.60 5.38
C MET A 528 0.03 -26.93 5.50
N SER A 529 0.05 -25.66 5.85
CA SER A 529 1.25 -24.85 5.96
C SER A 529 1.41 -24.32 7.39
N HIS A 530 2.61 -24.51 7.95
CA HIS A 530 3.00 -23.97 9.24
C HIS A 530 4.18 -23.03 9.06
N PHE A 531 4.03 -21.82 9.50
CA PHE A 531 5.07 -20.79 9.53
C PHE A 531 5.36 -20.40 10.98
N LEU A 532 6.59 -20.50 11.42
CA LEU A 532 7.03 -20.05 12.73
C LEU A 532 8.22 -19.09 12.53
N ASN A 533 8.07 -17.86 12.98
CA ASN A 533 9.14 -16.86 13.01
C ASN A 533 9.44 -16.39 14.43
N SER A 534 10.71 -16.29 14.75
CA SER A 534 11.21 -15.61 15.96
C SER A 534 12.27 -14.60 15.58
N ALA A 535 12.33 -13.49 16.33
CA ALA A 535 13.25 -12.40 16.01
C ALA A 535 13.69 -11.63 17.24
N VAL A 536 14.94 -11.15 17.19
CA VAL A 536 15.51 -10.22 18.17
C VAL A 536 15.68 -8.87 17.46
N PHE A 537 15.09 -7.83 18.01
CA PHE A 537 15.16 -6.46 17.50
C PHE A 537 16.00 -5.61 18.44
N PHE A 538 16.95 -4.87 17.91
CA PHE A 538 17.79 -3.96 18.65
C PHE A 538 17.30 -2.50 18.55
N LYS A 539 17.77 -1.63 19.46
CA LYS A 539 17.37 -0.21 19.51
C LYS A 539 17.90 0.63 18.33
N ASP A 540 18.93 0.14 17.64
CA ASP A 540 19.42 0.71 16.38
C ASP A 540 18.63 0.26 15.15
N PHE A 541 17.50 -0.47 15.37
CA PHE A 541 16.68 -1.10 14.35
C PHE A 541 17.34 -2.22 13.54
N SER A 542 18.50 -2.69 13.96
CA SER A 542 19.02 -3.96 13.45
C SER A 542 18.18 -5.13 13.99
N ALA A 543 18.15 -6.23 13.25
CA ALA A 543 17.37 -7.40 13.64
C ALA A 543 18.02 -8.70 13.20
N MET A 544 17.88 -9.71 14.04
CA MET A 544 18.23 -11.09 13.76
C MET A 544 16.98 -11.94 13.83
N TYR A 545 16.77 -12.85 12.86
CA TYR A 545 15.57 -13.65 12.81
C TYR A 545 15.86 -15.06 12.33
N TYR A 546 15.01 -15.98 12.71
CA TYR A 546 14.92 -17.31 12.12
C TYR A 546 13.48 -17.67 11.82
N VAL A 547 13.30 -18.49 10.77
CA VAL A 547 12.01 -18.96 10.30
C VAL A 547 12.07 -20.46 10.12
N LEU A 548 11.04 -21.14 10.57
CA LEU A 548 10.75 -22.54 10.27
C LEU A 548 9.49 -22.58 9.43
N ASN A 549 9.55 -23.25 8.30
CA ASN A 549 8.36 -23.58 7.50
C ASN A 549 8.22 -25.08 7.43
N TYR A 550 6.98 -25.53 7.46
CA TYR A 550 6.57 -26.90 7.15
C TYR A 550 5.31 -26.85 6.29
N ASP A 551 5.33 -27.52 5.18
CA ASP A 551 4.20 -27.67 4.28
C ASP A 551 3.96 -29.16 4.01
N ASP A 552 2.71 -29.61 4.18
CA ASP A 552 2.19 -30.89 3.72
C ASP A 552 1.26 -30.60 2.55
N ILE A 553 1.63 -31.09 1.35
CA ILE A 553 0.96 -30.74 0.10
C ILE A 553 0.52 -32.03 -0.60
N ASP A 554 -0.78 -32.21 -0.77
CA ASP A 554 -1.34 -33.19 -1.70
C ASP A 554 -1.38 -32.58 -3.10
N LEU A 555 -0.34 -32.86 -3.88
CA LEU A 555 -0.21 -32.36 -5.25
C LEU A 555 -1.04 -33.24 -6.19
N LYS A 556 -2.18 -32.72 -6.65
CA LYS A 556 -3.10 -33.47 -7.51
C LYS A 556 -2.73 -33.46 -9.00
N TYR A 557 -2.03 -32.44 -9.43
CA TYR A 557 -1.70 -32.17 -10.85
C TYR A 557 -0.22 -32.03 -11.04
N GLY A 558 0.24 -32.39 -12.24
CA GLY A 558 1.65 -32.25 -12.60
C GLY A 558 2.14 -30.81 -12.49
N PHE A 559 3.33 -30.61 -11.88
CA PHE A 559 3.91 -29.30 -11.69
C PHE A 559 5.37 -29.23 -12.13
N ASP A 560 5.65 -28.54 -13.23
CA ASP A 560 7.01 -28.27 -13.69
C ASP A 560 7.58 -27.02 -13.00
N ILE A 561 8.15 -27.23 -11.80
CA ILE A 561 8.73 -26.15 -10.99
C ILE A 561 10.10 -25.70 -11.50
N LEU A 562 10.84 -26.58 -12.20
CA LEU A 562 12.16 -26.27 -12.75
C LEU A 562 12.08 -25.58 -14.10
N GLY A 563 10.93 -25.66 -14.78
CA GLY A 563 10.74 -25.10 -16.13
C GLY A 563 11.57 -25.86 -17.21
N ASN A 564 11.89 -27.13 -16.96
CA ASN A 564 12.72 -27.95 -17.84
C ASN A 564 11.94 -29.03 -18.60
N GLY A 565 10.62 -29.02 -18.49
CA GLY A 565 9.71 -29.98 -19.09
C GLY A 565 9.51 -31.26 -18.28
N ASN A 566 10.17 -31.40 -17.11
CA ASN A 566 10.01 -32.55 -16.22
C ASN A 566 9.10 -32.17 -15.05
N ALA A 567 7.84 -32.52 -15.14
CA ALA A 567 6.88 -32.21 -14.11
C ALA A 567 6.97 -33.19 -12.92
N LEU A 568 6.80 -32.62 -11.70
CA LEU A 568 6.50 -33.43 -10.51
C LEU A 568 5.20 -34.19 -10.73
N SER A 569 5.19 -35.46 -10.36
CA SER A 569 3.97 -36.28 -10.40
C SER A 569 3.01 -35.92 -9.26
N PRO A 570 1.71 -36.17 -9.42
CA PRO A 570 0.75 -36.14 -8.32
C PRO A 570 1.20 -37.07 -7.19
N ASP A 571 1.38 -36.52 -5.98
CA ASP A 571 1.78 -37.26 -4.76
C ASP A 571 1.66 -36.33 -3.56
N ASN A 572 1.80 -36.90 -2.35
CA ASN A 572 1.91 -36.13 -1.12
C ASN A 572 3.36 -35.73 -0.86
N TYR A 573 3.63 -34.43 -0.75
CA TYR A 573 4.95 -33.86 -0.52
C TYR A 573 5.02 -33.14 0.80
N GLN A 574 6.00 -33.52 1.62
CA GLN A 574 6.30 -32.86 2.89
C GLN A 574 7.56 -31.99 2.73
N ASN A 575 7.37 -30.68 2.76
CA ASN A 575 8.42 -29.71 2.67
C ASN A 575 8.72 -29.12 4.03
N TRP A 576 9.99 -28.92 4.32
CA TRP A 576 10.38 -28.15 5.51
C TRP A 576 11.65 -27.35 5.21
N ASN A 577 11.77 -26.19 5.80
CA ASN A 577 12.98 -25.41 5.69
C ASN A 577 13.24 -24.55 6.93
N ILE A 578 14.51 -24.27 7.13
CA ILE A 578 15.01 -23.35 8.15
C ILE A 578 15.68 -22.18 7.43
N LYS A 579 15.27 -20.96 7.77
CA LYS A 579 15.86 -19.72 7.31
C LYS A 579 16.43 -18.92 8.48
N VAL A 580 17.64 -18.40 8.33
CA VAL A 580 18.26 -17.46 9.27
C VAL A 580 18.63 -16.20 8.52
N GLY A 581 18.43 -15.04 9.16
CA GLY A 581 18.77 -13.79 8.52
C GLY A 581 19.11 -12.68 9.51
N TYR A 582 19.80 -11.66 8.99
CA TYR A 582 20.18 -10.46 9.69
C TYR A 582 19.91 -9.22 8.83
N ASN A 583 19.39 -8.19 9.46
CA ASN A 583 19.21 -6.86 8.88
C ASN A 583 20.06 -5.86 9.67
N SER A 584 20.88 -5.08 8.99
CA SER A 584 21.69 -4.01 9.63
C SER A 584 20.83 -2.85 10.13
N ALA A 585 21.40 -1.99 10.94
CA ALA A 585 20.78 -0.77 11.43
C ALA A 585 20.32 0.17 10.27
N ASN A 586 19.20 0.86 10.46
CA ASN A 586 18.59 1.72 9.43
C ASN A 586 19.25 3.11 9.32
N ASN A 587 19.96 3.57 10.36
CA ASN A 587 20.58 4.89 10.43
C ASN A 587 22.01 4.94 9.86
N GLN A 588 22.43 3.91 9.13
CA GLN A 588 23.74 3.85 8.50
C GLN A 588 23.65 4.20 7.02
N GLN A 589 24.71 4.84 6.47
CA GLN A 589 24.82 5.08 5.03
C GLN A 589 24.95 3.79 4.23
N PHE A 590 25.63 2.79 4.78
CA PHE A 590 25.71 1.45 4.22
C PHE A 590 24.83 0.49 5.01
N ARG A 591 23.84 -0.06 4.36
CA ARG A 591 22.90 -1.00 4.94
C ARG A 591 22.94 -2.31 4.17
N TYR A 592 22.74 -3.40 4.90
CA TYR A 592 22.71 -4.72 4.28
C TYR A 592 21.70 -5.64 4.97
N ARG A 593 21.22 -6.58 4.22
CA ARG A 593 20.41 -7.70 4.70
C ARG A 593 20.98 -8.96 4.09
N VAL A 594 21.12 -9.99 4.90
CA VAL A 594 21.62 -11.31 4.48
C VAL A 594 20.71 -12.38 5.03
N ASN A 595 20.47 -13.42 4.26
CA ASN A 595 19.77 -14.61 4.73
C ASN A 595 20.24 -15.85 4.00
N ILE A 596 20.08 -16.99 4.67
CA ILE A 596 20.31 -18.31 4.14
C ILE A 596 19.15 -19.23 4.55
N GLN A 597 18.76 -20.13 3.69
CA GLN A 597 17.69 -21.09 3.90
C GLN A 597 18.11 -22.45 3.35
N LYS A 598 17.79 -23.52 4.10
CA LYS A 598 17.99 -24.90 3.65
C LYS A 598 16.82 -25.77 4.11
N GLY A 599 16.45 -26.76 3.28
CA GLY A 599 15.40 -27.70 3.65
C GLY A 599 15.04 -28.67 2.54
N LYS A 600 13.98 -29.46 2.78
CA LYS A 600 13.35 -30.34 1.82
C LYS A 600 12.33 -29.61 0.96
N PHE A 601 12.24 -29.99 -0.30
CA PHE A 601 11.39 -29.32 -1.28
C PHE A 601 10.92 -30.30 -2.36
N TYR A 602 9.66 -30.69 -2.31
CA TYR A 602 9.03 -31.65 -3.23
C TYR A 602 9.83 -32.95 -3.41
N GLY A 603 10.18 -33.58 -2.29
CA GLY A 603 10.97 -34.83 -2.27
C GLY A 603 12.48 -34.63 -2.42
N GLY A 604 12.93 -33.50 -2.97
CA GLY A 604 14.32 -33.14 -3.14
C GLY A 604 14.87 -32.20 -2.07
N ASP A 605 15.92 -31.48 -2.39
CA ASP A 605 16.62 -30.54 -1.53
C ASP A 605 16.61 -29.13 -2.11
N LYS A 606 16.48 -28.11 -1.24
CA LYS A 606 16.58 -26.71 -1.61
C LYS A 606 17.53 -25.95 -0.69
N ILE A 607 18.44 -25.19 -1.31
CA ILE A 607 19.27 -24.20 -0.63
C ILE A 607 19.01 -22.86 -1.29
N SER A 608 18.69 -21.84 -0.48
CA SER A 608 18.47 -20.48 -0.97
C SER A 608 19.31 -19.50 -0.18
N GLY A 609 19.71 -18.40 -0.80
CA GLY A 609 20.39 -17.30 -0.14
C GLY A 609 20.00 -15.97 -0.75
N GLY A 610 20.02 -14.93 0.07
CA GLY A 610 19.74 -13.57 -0.38
C GLY A 610 20.71 -12.58 0.26
N ILE A 611 21.20 -11.66 -0.56
CA ILE A 611 21.99 -10.50 -0.13
C ILE A 611 21.32 -9.24 -0.70
N TYR A 612 21.13 -8.25 0.16
CA TYR A 612 20.72 -6.90 -0.22
C TYR A 612 21.72 -5.91 0.35
N LEU A 613 22.28 -5.08 -0.50
CA LEU A 613 23.20 -4.01 -0.17
C LEU A 613 22.61 -2.69 -0.58
N ASN A 614 22.67 -1.69 0.28
CA ASN A 614 22.23 -0.34 -0.02
C ASN A 614 23.29 0.66 0.45
N TYR A 615 23.72 1.53 -0.43
CA TYR A 615 24.64 2.60 -0.15
C TYR A 615 24.05 3.95 -0.49
N GLN A 616 24.04 4.87 0.47
CA GLN A 616 23.43 6.19 0.35
C GLN A 616 24.48 7.29 0.38
N LEU A 617 24.52 8.09 -0.69
CA LEU A 617 25.24 9.37 -0.73
C LEU A 617 24.22 10.47 -0.43
N LEU A 618 23.95 10.64 0.86
CA LEU A 618 22.87 11.49 1.38
C LEU A 618 23.03 12.96 0.96
N PRO A 619 21.97 13.62 0.48
CA PRO A 619 20.67 13.10 0.04
C PRO A 619 20.62 12.81 -1.47
N PHE A 620 21.74 12.83 -2.19
CA PHE A 620 21.82 12.98 -3.64
C PHE A 620 21.82 11.68 -4.42
N ALA A 621 22.16 10.55 -3.80
CA ALA A 621 22.11 9.27 -4.51
C ALA A 621 21.81 8.09 -3.56
N ASN A 622 21.13 7.09 -4.13
CA ASN A 622 20.83 5.82 -3.50
C ASN A 622 21.17 4.69 -4.47
N LEU A 623 22.04 3.78 -4.04
CA LEU A 623 22.48 2.62 -4.82
C LEU A 623 22.03 1.36 -4.09
N GLU A 624 21.30 0.49 -4.76
CA GLU A 624 20.82 -0.78 -4.23
C GLU A 624 21.26 -1.93 -5.10
N LEU A 625 21.76 -2.98 -4.50
CA LEU A 625 22.10 -4.23 -5.15
C LEU A 625 21.43 -5.37 -4.39
N SER A 626 20.68 -6.22 -5.06
CA SER A 626 20.21 -7.47 -4.49
C SER A 626 20.57 -8.65 -5.36
N HIS A 627 20.91 -9.75 -4.71
CA HIS A 627 21.16 -11.04 -5.33
C HIS A 627 20.41 -12.10 -4.53
N ASP A 628 19.49 -12.79 -5.19
CA ASP A 628 18.75 -13.91 -4.65
C ASP A 628 19.13 -15.17 -5.47
N VAL A 629 19.48 -16.25 -4.79
CA VAL A 629 19.81 -17.54 -5.42
C VAL A 629 18.96 -18.65 -4.82
N ASN A 630 18.43 -19.53 -5.67
CA ASN A 630 17.71 -20.73 -5.28
C ASN A 630 18.31 -21.91 -6.03
N SER A 631 19.00 -22.81 -5.33
CA SER A 631 19.48 -24.09 -5.86
C SER A 631 18.49 -25.17 -5.43
N ILE A 632 17.87 -25.81 -6.41
CA ILE A 632 16.85 -26.84 -6.23
C ILE A 632 17.37 -28.11 -6.91
N ASP A 633 17.37 -29.21 -6.17
CA ASP A 633 17.79 -30.54 -6.63
C ASP A 633 16.63 -31.50 -6.38
N LEU A 634 15.92 -31.87 -7.45
CA LEU A 634 14.79 -32.80 -7.42
C LEU A 634 15.21 -34.23 -7.90
N HIS A 635 16.50 -34.56 -7.72
CA HIS A 635 17.07 -35.88 -8.09
C HIS A 635 16.85 -36.22 -9.57
N GLU A 636 15.98 -37.19 -9.85
CA GLU A 636 15.74 -37.69 -11.23
C GLU A 636 15.07 -36.62 -12.13
N LEU A 637 14.34 -35.66 -11.57
CA LEU A 637 13.69 -34.60 -12.35
C LEU A 637 14.66 -33.47 -12.74
N GLY A 638 15.86 -33.46 -12.14
CA GLY A 638 16.91 -32.52 -12.48
C GLY A 638 17.27 -31.57 -11.35
N LYS A 639 18.25 -30.73 -11.65
CA LYS A 639 18.76 -29.72 -10.74
C LYS A 639 18.87 -28.40 -11.48
N GLU A 640 18.33 -27.35 -10.84
CA GLU A 640 18.37 -25.99 -11.36
C GLU A 640 18.84 -25.00 -10.33
N VAL A 641 19.50 -23.91 -10.80
CA VAL A 641 19.93 -22.80 -9.97
C VAL A 641 19.34 -21.52 -10.54
N PHE A 642 18.37 -20.97 -9.84
CA PHE A 642 17.74 -19.71 -10.22
C PHE A 642 18.46 -18.54 -9.57
N HIS A 643 18.88 -17.59 -10.40
CA HIS A 643 19.50 -16.33 -10.01
C HIS A 643 18.58 -15.16 -10.34
N LEU A 644 18.35 -14.31 -9.34
CA LEU A 644 17.67 -13.02 -9.53
C LEU A 644 18.60 -11.92 -9.01
N ASN A 645 19.15 -11.15 -9.95
CA ASN A 645 19.99 -10.00 -9.64
C ASN A 645 19.24 -8.73 -9.95
N ARG A 646 19.25 -7.75 -9.05
CA ARG A 646 18.62 -6.45 -9.25
C ARG A 646 19.57 -5.36 -8.78
N PHE A 647 19.80 -4.39 -9.63
CA PHE A 647 20.50 -3.16 -9.30
C PHE A 647 19.54 -2.00 -9.51
N THR A 648 19.48 -1.09 -8.54
CA THR A 648 18.76 0.18 -8.65
C THR A 648 19.72 1.31 -8.32
N GLY A 649 19.94 2.19 -9.29
CA GLY A 649 20.69 3.43 -9.11
C GLY A 649 19.75 4.62 -9.21
N GLN A 650 19.74 5.46 -8.17
CA GLN A 650 18.92 6.67 -8.14
C GLN A 650 19.85 7.88 -7.88
N ILE A 651 19.72 8.92 -8.70
CA ILE A 651 20.40 10.20 -8.57
C ILE A 651 19.37 11.30 -8.45
N PHE A 652 19.46 12.11 -7.41
CA PHE A 652 18.57 13.22 -7.12
C PHE A 652 19.32 14.52 -7.31
N PHE A 653 19.10 15.22 -8.43
CA PHE A 653 19.70 16.52 -8.68
C PHE A 653 19.11 17.61 -7.78
N ASN A 654 17.83 17.49 -7.52
CA ASN A 654 17.04 18.26 -6.55
C ASN A 654 15.69 17.54 -6.32
N ASN A 655 14.77 18.14 -5.57
CA ASN A 655 13.44 17.56 -5.30
C ASN A 655 12.48 17.55 -6.50
N ARG A 656 12.88 18.04 -7.68
CA ARG A 656 12.08 18.07 -8.92
C ARG A 656 12.71 17.29 -10.07
N LEU A 657 14.02 17.03 -10.03
CA LEU A 657 14.75 16.35 -11.10
C LEU A 657 15.49 15.14 -10.52
N ASN A 658 15.16 13.97 -11.02
CA ASN A 658 15.79 12.72 -10.62
C ASN A 658 16.00 11.79 -11.82
N TRP A 659 16.98 10.91 -11.67
CA TRP A 659 17.29 9.86 -12.62
C TRP A 659 17.30 8.52 -11.87
N THR A 660 16.55 7.55 -12.38
CA THR A 660 16.47 6.21 -11.82
C THR A 660 16.78 5.17 -12.90
N THR A 661 17.68 4.25 -12.59
CA THR A 661 18.02 3.13 -13.48
C THR A 661 17.82 1.81 -12.73
N TYR A 662 17.10 0.90 -13.35
CA TYR A 662 16.90 -0.48 -12.92
C TYR A 662 17.63 -1.41 -13.87
N VAL A 663 18.40 -2.33 -13.33
CA VAL A 663 19.00 -3.45 -14.08
C VAL A 663 18.57 -4.73 -13.38
N GLN A 664 17.94 -5.64 -14.12
CA GLN A 664 17.42 -6.90 -13.58
C GLN A 664 17.85 -8.06 -14.47
N TYR A 665 18.34 -9.13 -13.83
CA TYR A 665 18.64 -10.40 -14.49
C TYR A 665 17.92 -11.52 -13.76
N ASN A 666 17.18 -12.31 -14.52
CA ASN A 666 16.41 -13.45 -14.02
C ASN A 666 16.54 -14.61 -15.01
N ASN A 667 17.32 -15.62 -14.65
CA ASN A 667 17.49 -16.79 -15.52
C ASN A 667 16.28 -17.73 -15.56
N GLN A 668 15.36 -17.68 -14.58
CA GLN A 668 14.09 -18.41 -14.68
C GLN A 668 13.23 -17.96 -15.87
N ARG A 669 13.38 -16.69 -16.28
CA ARG A 669 12.65 -16.08 -17.40
C ARG A 669 13.52 -15.80 -18.61
N ASN A 670 14.79 -16.20 -18.57
CA ASN A 670 15.79 -15.90 -19.60
C ASN A 670 15.79 -14.43 -20.01
N ASN A 671 15.77 -13.54 -18.99
CA ASN A 671 15.59 -12.11 -19.21
C ASN A 671 16.63 -11.27 -18.48
N PHE A 672 17.31 -10.41 -19.25
CA PHE A 672 18.10 -9.29 -18.74
C PHE A 672 17.46 -7.98 -19.19
N ASN A 673 17.05 -7.15 -18.24
CA ASN A 673 16.32 -5.93 -18.49
C ASN A 673 17.07 -4.71 -17.94
N VAL A 674 17.16 -3.67 -18.74
CA VAL A 674 17.61 -2.33 -18.33
C VAL A 674 16.48 -1.34 -18.55
N ASN A 675 16.08 -0.63 -17.51
CA ASN A 675 15.13 0.47 -17.60
C ASN A 675 15.73 1.72 -16.94
N SER A 676 15.83 2.79 -17.69
CA SER A 676 16.43 4.05 -17.23
C SER A 676 15.48 5.21 -17.48
N ARG A 677 15.15 5.95 -16.42
CA ARG A 677 14.16 7.02 -16.46
C ARG A 677 14.68 8.31 -15.86
N LEU A 678 14.67 9.38 -16.66
CA LEU A 678 14.80 10.75 -16.20
C LEU A 678 13.40 11.32 -15.97
N GLN A 679 13.16 11.90 -14.80
CA GLN A 679 11.90 12.54 -14.42
C GLN A 679 12.16 13.98 -13.99
N TRP A 680 11.46 14.92 -14.59
CA TRP A 680 11.51 16.33 -14.24
C TRP A 680 10.11 16.88 -13.96
N GLU A 681 9.87 17.29 -12.71
CA GLU A 681 8.67 18.01 -12.29
C GLU A 681 8.90 19.51 -12.49
N TYR A 682 8.59 20.02 -13.68
CA TYR A 682 8.83 21.44 -14.00
C TYR A 682 7.79 22.39 -13.37
N LYS A 683 6.61 21.85 -12.99
CA LYS A 683 5.53 22.50 -12.23
C LYS A 683 4.84 21.43 -11.38
N PRO A 684 4.19 21.78 -10.24
CA PRO A 684 3.50 20.76 -9.43
C PRO A 684 2.58 19.84 -10.26
N LEU A 685 2.78 18.52 -10.15
CA LEU A 685 2.09 17.46 -10.88
C LEU A 685 2.17 17.61 -12.43
N SER A 686 3.15 18.34 -12.95
CA SER A 686 3.44 18.48 -14.38
C SER A 686 4.85 17.99 -14.66
N TYR A 687 4.98 16.98 -15.49
CA TYR A 687 6.22 16.23 -15.63
C TYR A 687 6.69 16.12 -17.07
N VAL A 688 7.99 16.02 -17.22
CA VAL A 688 8.64 15.47 -18.41
C VAL A 688 9.36 14.19 -18.03
N TYR A 689 9.14 13.14 -18.81
CA TYR A 689 9.81 11.85 -18.68
C TYR A 689 10.58 11.52 -19.94
N LEU A 690 11.78 10.98 -19.76
CA LEU A 690 12.51 10.26 -20.78
C LEU A 690 12.78 8.87 -20.23
N VAL A 691 12.26 7.85 -20.89
CA VAL A 691 12.39 6.45 -20.49
C VAL A 691 13.10 5.68 -21.58
N ILE A 692 14.13 4.94 -21.21
CA ILE A 692 14.87 4.03 -22.09
C ILE A 692 14.70 2.63 -21.52
N THR A 693 14.21 1.71 -22.34
CA THR A 693 14.07 0.30 -21.99
C THR A 693 14.87 -0.54 -22.96
N ASP A 694 15.60 -1.52 -22.46
CA ASP A 694 16.40 -2.44 -23.26
C ASP A 694 16.33 -3.86 -22.64
N ASN A 695 15.93 -4.85 -23.43
CA ASN A 695 15.74 -6.21 -22.98
C ASN A 695 16.57 -7.17 -23.82
N PHE A 696 17.12 -8.17 -23.15
CA PHE A 696 17.98 -9.19 -23.74
C PHE A 696 17.55 -10.57 -23.24
N ASP A 697 17.79 -11.60 -24.04
CA ASP A 697 17.71 -12.99 -23.63
C ASP A 697 18.94 -13.41 -22.76
N ASP A 698 19.02 -14.64 -22.36
CA ASP A 698 20.13 -15.23 -21.57
C ASP A 698 21.47 -15.31 -22.35
N ASN A 699 21.42 -15.25 -23.69
CA ASN A 699 22.59 -15.19 -24.56
C ASN A 699 23.02 -13.75 -24.89
N PHE A 700 22.42 -12.75 -24.21
CA PHE A 700 22.60 -11.32 -24.47
C PHE A 700 22.23 -10.90 -25.89
N ASN A 701 21.35 -11.63 -26.58
CA ASN A 701 20.72 -11.11 -27.79
C ASN A 701 19.62 -10.14 -27.39
N ARG A 702 19.60 -8.97 -28.02
CA ARG A 702 18.58 -7.95 -27.78
C ARG A 702 17.24 -8.44 -28.32
N THR A 703 16.24 -8.55 -27.46
CA THR A 703 14.88 -8.97 -27.80
C THR A 703 13.99 -7.77 -28.13
N ASN A 704 14.06 -6.73 -27.33
CA ASN A 704 13.38 -5.48 -27.61
C ASN A 704 14.09 -4.29 -26.96
N TRP A 705 13.91 -3.11 -27.53
CA TRP A 705 14.34 -1.86 -26.92
C TRP A 705 13.41 -0.73 -27.32
N GLY A 706 13.36 0.33 -26.51
CA GLY A 706 12.53 1.47 -26.81
C GLY A 706 12.97 2.73 -26.07
N VAL A 707 12.54 3.86 -26.63
CA VAL A 707 12.68 5.18 -26.01
C VAL A 707 11.33 5.84 -26.00
N ALA A 708 10.85 6.20 -24.81
CA ALA A 708 9.62 6.95 -24.65
C ALA A 708 9.91 8.34 -24.10
N PHE A 709 9.37 9.35 -24.75
CA PHE A 709 9.31 10.73 -24.26
C PHE A 709 7.86 11.05 -23.93
N LYS A 710 7.60 11.44 -22.68
CA LYS A 710 6.27 11.85 -22.24
C LYS A 710 6.30 13.21 -21.59
N MET A 711 5.32 14.05 -21.91
CA MET A 711 5.11 15.33 -21.25
C MET A 711 3.63 15.46 -20.88
N ASN A 712 3.35 15.86 -19.65
CA ASN A 712 2.02 16.28 -19.22
C ASN A 712 2.04 17.68 -18.62
N TYR A 713 0.94 18.38 -18.67
CA TYR A 713 0.74 19.67 -18.03
C TYR A 713 -0.60 19.68 -17.28
N ARG A 714 -0.58 20.07 -16.00
CA ARG A 714 -1.78 20.20 -15.19
C ARG A 714 -2.27 21.63 -15.12
N PHE A 715 -3.51 21.84 -15.50
CA PHE A 715 -4.26 23.08 -15.35
C PHE A 715 -5.26 22.90 -14.20
N ASP A 716 -5.28 23.79 -13.21
CA ASP A 716 -6.27 23.86 -12.14
C ASP A 716 -7.12 25.12 -12.34
N PHE A 717 -8.46 24.98 -12.47
CA PHE A 717 -9.43 26.05 -12.75
C PHE A 717 -10.40 26.26 -11.59
#